data_15871865b3375d939964986224558db8
#
_entry.id   15871865b3375d939964986224558db8
#
_cell.length_a   1.000
_cell.length_b   1.000
_cell.length_c   1.000
_cell.angle_alpha   90.00
_cell.angle_beta   90.00
_cell.angle_gamma   90.00
#
_symmetry.space_group_name_H-M   'P 1'
#
loop_
_entity.id
_entity.type
_entity.pdbx_description
1 polymer ?
#
loop_
_entity_poly.entity_id
_entity_poly.type
_entity_poly.pdbx_seq_one_letter_code
_entity_poly.pdbx_strand_id
1 'polypeptide(L)'
;MGKTLAYKILENHLLDGELKPGEEITIKIDQTLTQDSTGTMVYLQLEAMEVDKIQTELSVAYIDHNTLQTGFENADDHEFIKSVARRHGVLFSKPGNGICHQLHLENYGKPGKTLLGSDSHTPTGGGLGMIAIGAGGLDVAVAMAKGTYSLTAPKVIGVELKGKLRPWVSAKDIILYVLQQLSVKGGVGRIVEYWGDGVRSLSVTDRATITNMGAELGATTSVFPSDENTLAYLKSEGREEDYTPLAADTDAVYDETLVVDLNALEPLAAMPHSPDNVETVDRIGKIKIDQVAIGSCTNSSYADLMKVAAILKGKKVAPDVSLVISPGSSKIMAKMASNGALADIINAGARVIENACGPCIGMGQSPKSGAVSLRTFNRNFKGRSGTNDANIYLVSPETAAISAIEGVLTDGSKCGMELPEISPVDFDPNDNFVVYPTGCNKDNTDVVMGPNIKPFPRNNSLPNEIEAKVVLHAGDNITTDDIMPSDSRLLPYRSNIPHLSEYCFEKIDPGFPIRCNDAGKCVIVGGENYGQGSSREHAALAPLYLGVKFVLAKSFARIHRSNLINSGILPLVFADPEDYETFDLGDVLVIENAREQVEAQAENKYIVVKNITKKREYKTIPNFSALETKIILNGGKINTIKKEM
;
A
#
# COMPACT_ATOMS: atom_id res chain seq x y z
N MET A 1 -2.07 -21.66 27.45
CA MET A 1 -1.17 -20.63 26.93
C MET A 1 -2.01 -19.40 26.67
N GLY A 2 -1.59 -18.28 27.20
CA GLY A 2 -2.26 -17.01 26.95
C GLY A 2 -2.14 -16.57 25.49
N LYS A 3 -3.11 -15.80 25.02
CA LYS A 3 -3.19 -15.33 23.64
C LYS A 3 -2.55 -13.96 23.49
N THR A 4 -1.87 -13.75 22.38
CA THR A 4 -1.41 -12.42 21.94
C THR A 4 -2.62 -11.56 21.61
N LEU A 5 -2.47 -10.23 21.64
CA LEU A 5 -3.55 -9.29 21.25
C LEU A 5 -3.97 -9.52 19.79
N ALA A 6 -3.00 -9.68 18.91
CA ALA A 6 -3.23 -9.95 17.49
C ALA A 6 -4.14 -11.18 17.30
N TYR A 7 -3.87 -12.28 18.00
CA TYR A 7 -4.67 -13.50 17.88
C TYR A 7 -6.06 -13.35 18.50
N LYS A 8 -6.23 -12.57 19.59
CA LYS A 8 -7.56 -12.26 20.13
C LYS A 8 -8.42 -11.53 19.11
N ILE A 9 -7.85 -10.54 18.41
CA ILE A 9 -8.61 -9.78 17.40
C ILE A 9 -8.91 -10.67 16.20
N LEU A 10 -7.93 -11.42 15.69
CA LEU A 10 -8.13 -12.33 14.55
C LEU A 10 -9.17 -13.42 14.86
N GLU A 11 -9.15 -14.01 16.06
CA GLU A 11 -10.12 -15.04 16.47
C GLU A 11 -11.56 -14.49 16.49
N ASN A 12 -11.74 -13.25 16.96
CA ASN A 12 -13.06 -12.60 16.98
C ASN A 12 -13.60 -12.31 15.56
N HIS A 13 -12.74 -12.34 14.55
CA HIS A 13 -13.09 -12.08 13.14
C HIS A 13 -12.95 -13.31 12.25
N LEU A 14 -12.55 -14.46 12.81
CA LEU A 14 -12.35 -15.69 12.06
C LEU A 14 -13.69 -16.24 11.54
N LEU A 15 -13.79 -16.45 10.24
CA LEU A 15 -14.97 -16.99 9.57
C LEU A 15 -14.75 -18.42 9.06
N ASP A 16 -13.52 -18.72 8.62
CA ASP A 16 -13.15 -20.03 8.08
C ASP A 16 -11.66 -20.30 8.31
N GLY A 17 -11.29 -21.58 8.39
CA GLY A 17 -9.93 -22.04 8.65
C GLY A 17 -9.59 -22.16 10.13
N GLU A 18 -8.36 -22.55 10.43
CA GLU A 18 -7.81 -22.67 11.79
C GLU A 18 -6.74 -21.58 11.99
N LEU A 19 -6.85 -20.79 13.08
CA LEU A 19 -5.89 -19.76 13.41
C LEU A 19 -4.57 -20.38 13.93
N LYS A 20 -3.80 -20.94 12.99
CA LYS A 20 -2.53 -21.60 13.21
C LYS A 20 -1.53 -21.10 12.17
N PRO A 21 -0.32 -20.69 12.59
CA PRO A 21 0.67 -20.13 11.67
C PRO A 21 0.91 -21.00 10.43
N GLY A 22 0.76 -20.40 9.25
CA GLY A 22 0.97 -21.06 7.97
C GLY A 22 -0.30 -21.64 7.32
N GLU A 23 -1.40 -21.77 8.06
CA GLU A 23 -2.70 -22.22 7.51
C GLU A 23 -3.46 -21.07 6.84
N GLU A 24 -4.27 -21.39 5.86
CA GLU A 24 -5.14 -20.39 5.21
C GLU A 24 -6.35 -20.12 6.11
N ILE A 25 -6.63 -18.84 6.35
CA ILE A 25 -7.78 -18.39 7.13
C ILE A 25 -8.56 -17.32 6.36
N THR A 26 -9.85 -17.23 6.63
CA THR A 26 -10.72 -16.14 6.16
C THR A 26 -11.25 -15.37 7.35
N ILE A 27 -11.08 -14.07 7.35
CA ILE A 27 -11.53 -13.16 8.39
C ILE A 27 -12.59 -12.18 7.89
N LYS A 28 -13.47 -11.74 8.78
CA LYS A 28 -14.37 -10.61 8.56
C LYS A 28 -13.56 -9.32 8.46
N ILE A 29 -13.93 -8.44 7.53
CA ILE A 29 -13.40 -7.09 7.43
C ILE A 29 -14.49 -6.10 7.82
N ASP A 30 -14.25 -5.33 8.88
CA ASP A 30 -15.17 -4.30 9.36
C ASP A 30 -15.09 -3.02 8.54
N GLN A 31 -13.87 -2.59 8.19
CA GLN A 31 -13.65 -1.31 7.53
C GLN A 31 -12.75 -1.45 6.30
N THR A 32 -12.98 -0.61 5.28
CA THR A 32 -12.06 -0.47 4.15
C THR A 32 -11.64 0.98 3.93
N LEU A 33 -10.43 1.13 3.41
CA LEU A 33 -9.81 2.40 3.06
C LEU A 33 -9.31 2.35 1.62
N THR A 34 -9.66 3.35 0.82
CA THR A 34 -9.06 3.57 -0.51
C THR A 34 -8.50 4.97 -0.60
N GLN A 35 -7.48 5.17 -1.41
CA GLN A 35 -6.90 6.46 -1.73
C GLN A 35 -6.84 6.63 -3.26
N ASP A 36 -6.79 7.86 -3.76
CA ASP A 36 -7.06 8.18 -5.16
C ASP A 36 -6.04 7.64 -6.18
N SER A 37 -4.80 7.34 -5.77
CA SER A 37 -3.84 6.75 -6.72
C SER A 37 -4.13 5.28 -7.07
N THR A 38 -4.91 4.58 -6.23
CA THR A 38 -5.35 3.19 -6.43
C THR A 38 -6.87 3.06 -6.53
N GLY A 39 -7.61 4.01 -5.98
CA GLY A 39 -9.05 3.97 -5.77
C GLY A 39 -9.85 3.87 -7.07
N THR A 40 -9.46 4.59 -8.13
CA THR A 40 -10.16 4.51 -9.42
C THR A 40 -10.23 3.05 -9.90
N MET A 41 -9.12 2.31 -9.82
CA MET A 41 -9.10 0.90 -10.22
C MET A 41 -9.91 0.02 -9.27
N VAL A 42 -9.84 0.25 -7.95
CA VAL A 42 -10.66 -0.47 -6.96
C VAL A 42 -12.15 -0.32 -7.26
N TYR A 43 -12.60 0.89 -7.55
CA TYR A 43 -14.01 1.16 -7.85
C TYR A 43 -14.43 0.67 -9.23
N LEU A 44 -13.56 0.67 -10.23
CA LEU A 44 -13.82 0.01 -11.52
C LEU A 44 -14.00 -1.51 -11.34
N GLN A 45 -13.23 -2.13 -10.47
CA GLN A 45 -13.36 -3.55 -10.12
C GLN A 45 -14.66 -3.82 -9.35
N LEU A 46 -15.02 -2.95 -8.41
CA LEU A 46 -16.29 -3.05 -7.67
C LEU A 46 -17.50 -2.94 -8.60
N GLU A 47 -17.49 -1.96 -9.51
CA GLU A 47 -18.54 -1.81 -10.55
C GLU A 47 -18.61 -3.05 -11.47
N ALA A 48 -17.45 -3.62 -11.84
CA ALA A 48 -17.39 -4.83 -12.67
C ALA A 48 -17.95 -6.08 -11.95
N MET A 49 -17.96 -6.12 -10.61
CA MET A 49 -18.61 -7.18 -9.82
C MET A 49 -20.14 -7.02 -9.78
N GLU A 50 -20.66 -5.85 -10.14
CA GLU A 50 -22.11 -5.51 -10.12
C GLU A 50 -22.74 -5.66 -8.73
N VAL A 51 -21.99 -5.30 -7.68
CA VAL A 51 -22.40 -5.40 -6.27
C VAL A 51 -23.61 -4.49 -6.00
N ASP A 52 -24.65 -5.03 -5.36
CA ASP A 52 -25.82 -4.22 -4.99
C ASP A 52 -25.56 -3.38 -3.73
N LYS A 53 -24.87 -3.96 -2.75
CA LYS A 53 -24.55 -3.30 -1.47
C LYS A 53 -23.21 -3.82 -0.95
N ILE A 54 -22.36 -2.90 -0.51
CA ILE A 54 -21.12 -3.26 0.19
C ILE A 54 -21.43 -3.89 1.54
N GLN A 55 -20.57 -4.83 1.98
CA GLN A 55 -20.80 -5.66 3.16
C GLN A 55 -19.99 -5.21 4.39
N THR A 56 -19.08 -4.28 4.24
CA THR A 56 -18.29 -3.71 5.34
C THR A 56 -19.12 -2.74 6.19
N GLU A 57 -18.80 -2.62 7.47
CA GLU A 57 -19.46 -1.68 8.39
C GLU A 57 -19.21 -0.22 7.95
N LEU A 58 -18.00 0.04 7.47
CA LEU A 58 -17.56 1.36 7.00
C LEU A 58 -16.58 1.21 5.83
N SER A 59 -16.77 2.00 4.79
CA SER A 59 -15.80 2.19 3.72
C SER A 59 -15.57 3.67 3.48
N VAL A 60 -14.31 4.07 3.32
CA VAL A 60 -13.94 5.47 3.10
C VAL A 60 -13.03 5.60 1.90
N ALA A 61 -13.39 6.49 0.99
CA ALA A 61 -12.59 6.90 -0.15
C ALA A 61 -11.91 8.25 0.13
N TYR A 62 -10.60 8.28 0.12
CA TYR A 62 -9.81 9.48 0.39
C TYR A 62 -9.19 10.03 -0.90
N ILE A 63 -9.12 11.35 -1.00
CA ILE A 63 -8.35 12.05 -2.02
C ILE A 63 -7.17 12.74 -1.33
N ASP A 64 -5.98 12.14 -1.41
CA ASP A 64 -4.80 12.60 -0.68
C ASP A 64 -3.46 12.34 -1.41
N HIS A 65 -3.46 11.62 -2.53
CA HIS A 65 -2.23 11.33 -3.26
C HIS A 65 -2.02 12.25 -4.48
N ASN A 66 -3.05 12.51 -5.27
CA ASN A 66 -2.98 13.29 -6.50
C ASN A 66 -3.70 14.64 -6.37
N THR A 67 -3.55 15.30 -5.23
CA THR A 67 -4.10 16.65 -5.00
C THR A 67 -3.38 17.72 -5.81
N LEU A 68 -2.06 17.59 -5.98
CA LEU A 68 -1.27 18.43 -6.88
C LEU A 68 -1.38 17.89 -8.30
N GLN A 69 -2.21 18.52 -9.12
CA GLN A 69 -2.56 18.09 -10.47
C GLN A 69 -1.78 18.91 -11.53
N THR A 70 -1.36 18.24 -12.60
CA THR A 70 -0.75 18.88 -13.78
C THR A 70 -1.66 18.83 -15.01
N GLY A 71 -2.72 18.02 -14.98
CA GLY A 71 -3.73 17.84 -16.02
C GLY A 71 -5.10 17.57 -15.41
N PHE A 72 -6.08 17.27 -16.24
CA PHE A 72 -7.46 17.02 -15.83
C PHE A 72 -7.73 15.57 -15.41
N GLU A 73 -6.84 14.65 -15.73
CA GLU A 73 -7.05 13.20 -15.57
C GLU A 73 -7.33 12.83 -14.11
N ASN A 74 -6.56 13.42 -13.19
CA ASN A 74 -6.78 13.19 -11.76
C ASN A 74 -8.08 13.82 -11.24
N ALA A 75 -8.51 14.95 -11.82
CA ALA A 75 -9.79 15.56 -11.47
C ALA A 75 -10.98 14.68 -11.91
N ASP A 76 -10.87 14.04 -13.09
CA ASP A 76 -11.83 13.04 -13.55
C ASP A 76 -11.86 11.81 -12.65
N ASP A 77 -10.68 11.30 -12.23
CA ASP A 77 -10.57 10.22 -11.25
C ASP A 77 -11.29 10.56 -9.93
N HIS A 78 -11.10 11.78 -9.41
CA HIS A 78 -11.75 12.23 -8.17
C HIS A 78 -13.28 12.30 -8.32
N GLU A 79 -13.79 12.80 -9.44
CA GLU A 79 -15.25 12.85 -9.68
C GLU A 79 -15.85 11.45 -9.88
N PHE A 80 -15.14 10.56 -10.59
CA PHE A 80 -15.51 9.15 -10.70
C PHE A 80 -15.59 8.49 -9.32
N ILE A 81 -14.55 8.55 -8.51
CA ILE A 81 -14.50 7.97 -7.16
C ILE A 81 -15.65 8.51 -6.32
N LYS A 82 -15.90 9.81 -6.34
CA LYS A 82 -17.01 10.47 -5.62
C LYS A 82 -18.36 9.95 -6.06
N SER A 83 -18.59 9.77 -7.38
CA SER A 83 -19.86 9.29 -7.92
C SER A 83 -20.11 7.82 -7.53
N VAL A 84 -19.09 6.95 -7.61
CA VAL A 84 -19.19 5.55 -7.17
C VAL A 84 -19.34 5.45 -5.65
N ALA A 85 -18.60 6.25 -4.89
CA ALA A 85 -18.75 6.32 -3.44
C ALA A 85 -20.20 6.64 -3.03
N ARG A 86 -20.81 7.64 -3.67
CA ARG A 86 -22.22 8.00 -3.46
C ARG A 86 -23.16 6.84 -3.79
N ARG A 87 -22.91 6.13 -4.88
CA ARG A 87 -23.73 5.00 -5.34
C ARG A 87 -23.76 3.86 -4.36
N HIS A 88 -22.61 3.54 -3.76
CA HIS A 88 -22.42 2.38 -2.88
C HIS A 88 -22.45 2.69 -1.39
N GLY A 89 -22.71 3.93 -0.98
CA GLY A 89 -22.77 4.28 0.44
C GLY A 89 -21.39 4.42 1.11
N VAL A 90 -20.35 4.70 0.34
CA VAL A 90 -18.98 4.94 0.80
C VAL A 90 -18.83 6.40 1.20
N LEU A 91 -18.17 6.68 2.32
CA LEU A 91 -17.79 8.05 2.70
C LEU A 91 -16.72 8.56 1.72
N PHE A 92 -16.86 9.81 1.30
CA PHE A 92 -15.89 10.44 0.40
C PHE A 92 -15.20 11.61 1.09
N SER A 93 -13.89 11.52 1.27
CA SER A 93 -13.04 12.57 1.82
C SER A 93 -12.44 13.38 0.69
N LYS A 94 -12.82 14.69 0.63
CA LYS A 94 -12.42 15.62 -0.44
C LYS A 94 -10.90 15.92 -0.41
N PRO A 95 -10.32 16.37 -1.54
CA PRO A 95 -8.97 16.95 -1.56
C PRO A 95 -8.83 18.06 -0.52
N GLY A 96 -7.67 18.12 0.14
CA GLY A 96 -7.37 19.11 1.18
C GLY A 96 -7.87 18.76 2.58
N ASN A 97 -8.63 17.67 2.76
CA ASN A 97 -8.99 17.19 4.10
C ASN A 97 -7.75 16.71 4.86
N GLY A 98 -6.95 15.86 4.25
CA GLY A 98 -5.74 15.34 4.86
C GLY A 98 -5.34 13.96 4.34
N ILE A 99 -4.29 13.43 4.93
CA ILE A 99 -3.70 12.14 4.59
C ILE A 99 -4.59 11.01 5.11
N CYS A 100 -4.94 10.05 4.27
CA CYS A 100 -5.90 9.00 4.54
C CYS A 100 -5.68 8.28 5.88
N HIS A 101 -4.43 7.91 6.21
CA HIS A 101 -4.12 7.21 7.45
C HIS A 101 -4.28 8.08 8.69
N GLN A 102 -3.91 9.36 8.62
CA GLN A 102 -4.10 10.32 9.69
C GLN A 102 -5.60 10.55 9.91
N LEU A 103 -6.35 10.81 8.84
CA LEU A 103 -7.81 11.01 8.91
C LEU A 103 -8.55 9.77 9.41
N HIS A 104 -8.08 8.57 9.05
CA HIS A 104 -8.71 7.34 9.51
C HIS A 104 -8.53 7.12 11.00
N LEU A 105 -7.33 7.41 11.55
CA LEU A 105 -7.09 7.42 12.99
C LEU A 105 -7.98 8.44 13.71
N GLU A 106 -8.02 9.67 13.19
CA GLU A 106 -8.76 10.78 13.79
C GLU A 106 -10.28 10.55 13.83
N ASN A 107 -10.85 9.97 12.77
CA ASN A 107 -12.31 10.01 12.59
C ASN A 107 -13.00 8.64 12.63
N TYR A 108 -12.32 7.52 12.31
CA TYR A 108 -13.03 6.25 12.02
C TYR A 108 -12.40 5.00 12.66
N GLY A 109 -11.11 4.99 12.91
CA GLY A 109 -10.43 3.83 13.48
C GLY A 109 -10.98 3.50 14.87
N LYS A 110 -11.20 2.20 15.17
CA LYS A 110 -11.71 1.71 16.45
C LYS A 110 -10.87 0.53 16.95
N PRO A 111 -10.49 0.52 18.23
CA PRO A 111 -9.78 -0.62 18.81
C PRO A 111 -10.51 -1.94 18.57
N GLY A 112 -9.76 -2.98 18.22
CA GLY A 112 -10.27 -4.33 18.01
C GLY A 112 -10.95 -4.57 16.66
N LYS A 113 -11.11 -3.57 15.81
CA LYS A 113 -11.66 -3.71 14.46
C LYS A 113 -10.60 -4.11 13.45
N THR A 114 -11.07 -4.70 12.34
CA THR A 114 -10.26 -5.00 11.15
C THR A 114 -10.41 -3.92 10.10
N LEU A 115 -9.29 -3.54 9.47
CA LEU A 115 -9.24 -2.56 8.39
C LEU A 115 -8.44 -3.14 7.22
N LEU A 116 -9.00 -3.14 6.01
CA LEU A 116 -8.29 -3.48 4.79
C LEU A 116 -8.16 -2.25 3.89
N GLY A 117 -6.95 -1.86 3.53
CA GLY A 117 -6.70 -0.66 2.73
C GLY A 117 -5.92 -0.91 1.45
N SER A 118 -6.24 -0.18 0.39
CA SER A 118 -5.49 -0.21 -0.88
C SER A 118 -4.20 0.59 -0.84
N ASP A 119 -3.72 0.90 0.35
CA ASP A 119 -2.44 1.55 0.61
C ASP A 119 -1.56 0.71 1.53
N SER A 120 -0.25 0.67 1.25
CA SER A 120 0.73 -0.13 1.99
C SER A 120 0.91 0.30 3.45
N HIS A 121 0.57 1.55 3.81
CA HIS A 121 0.68 2.08 5.17
C HIS A 121 -0.63 2.02 5.98
N THR A 122 -1.61 1.26 5.51
CA THR A 122 -2.82 0.91 6.28
C THR A 122 -2.50 0.40 7.70
N PRO A 123 -1.37 -0.33 7.96
CA PRO A 123 -0.96 -0.72 9.31
C PRO A 123 -0.85 0.41 10.33
N THR A 124 -0.85 1.68 9.92
CA THR A 124 -0.97 2.85 10.80
C THR A 124 -2.12 2.71 11.81
N GLY A 125 -3.25 2.11 11.42
CA GLY A 125 -4.40 1.84 12.29
C GLY A 125 -4.08 0.96 13.50
N GLY A 126 -3.00 0.18 13.44
CA GLY A 126 -2.52 -0.64 14.55
C GLY A 126 -2.05 0.16 15.77
N GLY A 127 -1.70 1.45 15.59
CA GLY A 127 -1.41 2.37 16.68
C GLY A 127 -2.59 2.62 17.61
N LEU A 128 -3.81 2.42 17.11
CA LEU A 128 -5.08 2.51 17.84
C LEU A 128 -5.58 1.14 18.35
N GLY A 129 -4.89 0.05 18.03
CA GLY A 129 -5.28 -1.31 18.41
C GLY A 129 -6.17 -2.01 17.38
N MET A 130 -6.05 -1.67 16.09
CA MET A 130 -6.72 -2.36 14.98
C MET A 130 -5.82 -3.45 14.36
N ILE A 131 -6.42 -4.46 13.77
CA ILE A 131 -5.75 -5.30 12.75
C ILE A 131 -5.98 -4.62 11.39
N ALA A 132 -5.02 -3.80 11.00
CA ALA A 132 -5.09 -2.97 9.80
C ALA A 132 -4.06 -3.45 8.78
N ILE A 133 -4.52 -3.89 7.60
CA ILE A 133 -3.71 -4.59 6.60
C ILE A 133 -3.75 -3.81 5.28
N GLY A 134 -2.57 -3.57 4.68
CA GLY A 134 -2.44 -3.09 3.32
C GLY A 134 -2.57 -4.24 2.32
N ALA A 135 -3.45 -4.10 1.33
CA ALA A 135 -3.75 -5.13 0.35
C ALA A 135 -3.81 -4.58 -1.09
N GLY A 136 -3.87 -5.46 -2.07
CA GLY A 136 -4.08 -5.09 -3.46
C GLY A 136 -5.49 -4.51 -3.70
N GLY A 137 -5.63 -3.64 -4.70
CA GLY A 137 -6.91 -2.99 -5.02
C GLY A 137 -8.05 -3.99 -5.21
N LEU A 138 -7.81 -5.08 -5.92
CA LEU A 138 -8.79 -6.14 -6.13
C LEU A 138 -9.24 -6.79 -4.81
N ASP A 139 -8.33 -7.03 -3.87
CA ASP A 139 -8.67 -7.62 -2.58
C ASP A 139 -9.54 -6.68 -1.74
N VAL A 140 -9.27 -5.37 -1.79
CA VAL A 140 -10.11 -4.35 -1.15
C VAL A 140 -11.50 -4.29 -1.79
N ALA A 141 -11.59 -4.32 -3.12
CA ALA A 141 -12.88 -4.38 -3.82
C ALA A 141 -13.68 -5.65 -3.44
N VAL A 142 -13.01 -6.80 -3.32
CA VAL A 142 -13.61 -8.06 -2.84
C VAL A 142 -14.06 -7.96 -1.39
N ALA A 143 -13.26 -7.36 -0.51
CA ALA A 143 -13.64 -7.13 0.87
C ALA A 143 -14.86 -6.20 0.98
N MET A 144 -14.95 -5.16 0.16
CA MET A 144 -16.15 -4.33 0.09
C MET A 144 -17.37 -5.15 -0.37
N ALA A 145 -17.20 -6.03 -1.37
CA ALA A 145 -18.29 -6.85 -1.93
C ALA A 145 -18.76 -7.96 -0.98
N LYS A 146 -17.85 -8.62 -0.28
CA LYS A 146 -18.13 -9.83 0.54
C LYS A 146 -18.01 -9.62 2.05
N GLY A 147 -17.39 -8.56 2.51
CA GLY A 147 -17.06 -8.34 3.93
C GLY A 147 -15.94 -9.24 4.45
N THR A 148 -15.14 -9.88 3.59
CA THR A 148 -14.17 -10.91 3.99
C THR A 148 -12.82 -10.74 3.29
N TYR A 149 -11.76 -11.24 3.95
CA TYR A 149 -10.42 -11.32 3.38
C TYR A 149 -9.75 -12.62 3.79
N SER A 150 -9.14 -13.33 2.83
CA SER A 150 -8.39 -14.56 3.09
C SER A 150 -6.90 -14.29 3.09
N LEU A 151 -6.21 -14.84 4.09
CA LEU A 151 -4.75 -14.69 4.24
C LEU A 151 -4.18 -15.95 4.90
N THR A 152 -2.87 -16.12 4.79
CA THR A 152 -2.16 -17.12 5.58
C THR A 152 -2.03 -16.61 7.01
N ALA A 153 -2.43 -17.42 8.00
CA ALA A 153 -2.34 -17.09 9.43
C ALA A 153 -0.88 -16.73 9.78
N PRO A 154 -0.62 -15.48 10.23
CA PRO A 154 0.74 -14.99 10.44
C PRO A 154 1.29 -15.46 11.80
N LYS A 155 2.61 -15.58 11.91
CA LYS A 155 3.31 -15.65 13.20
C LYS A 155 3.27 -14.30 13.90
N VAL A 156 3.56 -14.27 15.19
CA VAL A 156 3.60 -13.02 15.96
C VAL A 156 4.99 -12.77 16.55
N ILE A 157 5.58 -11.62 16.20
CA ILE A 157 6.77 -11.10 16.86
C ILE A 157 6.32 -10.19 18.00
N GLY A 158 6.71 -10.46 19.23
CA GLY A 158 6.52 -9.58 20.37
C GLY A 158 7.69 -8.60 20.50
N VAL A 159 7.43 -7.29 20.45
CA VAL A 159 8.43 -6.25 20.72
C VAL A 159 8.17 -5.67 22.10
N GLU A 160 9.02 -6.02 23.06
CA GLU A 160 8.95 -5.54 24.42
C GLU A 160 9.62 -4.15 24.54
N LEU A 161 8.85 -3.11 24.86
CA LEU A 161 9.34 -1.77 25.09
C LEU A 161 9.56 -1.57 26.60
N LYS A 162 10.79 -1.24 27.01
CA LYS A 162 11.15 -1.01 28.42
C LYS A 162 11.56 0.42 28.68
N GLY A 163 11.08 0.98 29.78
CA GLY A 163 11.48 2.30 30.22
C GLY A 163 10.75 3.45 29.52
N LYS A 164 11.44 4.57 29.30
CA LYS A 164 10.88 5.81 28.76
C LYS A 164 11.87 6.48 27.79
N LEU A 165 11.33 7.10 26.73
CA LEU A 165 12.14 7.87 25.79
C LEU A 165 12.81 9.07 26.47
N ARG A 166 14.08 9.31 26.11
CA ARG A 166 14.81 10.51 26.51
C ARG A 166 14.39 11.72 25.64
N PRO A 167 14.58 12.95 26.11
CA PRO A 167 14.42 14.12 25.25
C PRO A 167 15.19 13.98 23.93
N TRP A 168 14.63 14.47 22.83
CA TRP A 168 15.13 14.38 21.46
C TRP A 168 15.13 12.99 20.82
N VAL A 169 14.68 11.96 21.54
CA VAL A 169 14.39 10.63 20.99
C VAL A 169 12.89 10.47 20.84
N SER A 170 12.43 9.96 19.72
CA SER A 170 11.02 9.88 19.37
C SER A 170 10.58 8.46 18.99
N ALA A 171 9.29 8.30 18.73
CA ALA A 171 8.73 7.05 18.20
C ALA A 171 9.38 6.62 16.87
N LYS A 172 9.86 7.59 16.07
CA LYS A 172 10.61 7.32 14.84
C LYS A 172 11.88 6.54 15.13
N ASP A 173 12.60 6.87 16.18
CA ASP A 173 13.84 6.20 16.53
C ASP A 173 13.59 4.76 17.02
N ILE A 174 12.42 4.51 17.67
CA ILE A 174 12.02 3.14 18.05
C ILE A 174 11.89 2.27 16.80
N ILE A 175 11.10 2.72 15.81
CA ILE A 175 10.88 1.88 14.62
C ILE A 175 12.13 1.78 13.74
N LEU A 176 12.96 2.81 13.67
CA LEU A 176 14.25 2.72 12.99
C LEU A 176 15.15 1.66 13.67
N TYR A 177 15.19 1.61 15.01
CA TYR A 177 15.89 0.56 15.73
C TYR A 177 15.33 -0.83 15.42
N VAL A 178 14.01 -1.00 15.43
CA VAL A 178 13.37 -2.28 15.08
C VAL A 178 13.71 -2.70 13.65
N LEU A 179 13.70 -1.75 12.69
CA LEU A 179 14.13 -2.00 11.30
C LEU A 179 15.60 -2.43 11.21
N GLN A 180 16.48 -1.80 12.00
CA GLN A 180 17.89 -2.19 12.08
C GLN A 180 18.07 -3.64 12.56
N GLN A 181 17.24 -4.07 13.54
CA GLN A 181 17.35 -5.42 14.13
C GLN A 181 16.71 -6.50 13.24
N LEU A 182 15.55 -6.22 12.64
CA LEU A 182 14.77 -7.22 11.91
C LEU A 182 14.96 -7.16 10.38
N SER A 183 15.49 -6.07 9.86
CA SER A 183 15.59 -5.73 8.43
C SER A 183 14.23 -5.56 7.73
N VAL A 184 14.26 -5.11 6.47
CA VAL A 184 13.07 -4.93 5.60
C VAL A 184 12.37 -6.24 5.21
N LYS A 185 12.84 -7.39 5.64
CA LYS A 185 12.25 -8.71 5.36
C LYS A 185 11.86 -9.49 6.62
N GLY A 186 12.23 -9.01 7.79
CA GLY A 186 12.01 -9.73 9.05
C GLY A 186 10.55 -9.91 9.45
N GLY A 187 9.67 -9.03 8.96
CA GLY A 187 8.23 -9.10 9.23
C GLY A 187 7.42 -9.92 8.25
N VAL A 188 8.00 -10.47 7.19
CA VAL A 188 7.25 -11.21 6.15
C VAL A 188 6.51 -12.42 6.74
N GLY A 189 5.19 -12.48 6.53
CA GLY A 189 4.30 -13.52 7.10
C GLY A 189 4.11 -13.41 8.61
N ARG A 190 4.32 -12.23 9.19
CA ARG A 190 4.25 -11.99 10.63
C ARG A 190 3.44 -10.75 10.95
N ILE A 191 2.90 -10.71 12.17
CA ILE A 191 2.38 -9.51 12.83
C ILE A 191 3.39 -9.09 13.88
N VAL A 192 3.63 -7.78 14.00
CA VAL A 192 4.47 -7.22 15.07
C VAL A 192 3.57 -6.65 16.16
N GLU A 193 3.63 -7.23 17.34
CA GLU A 193 2.85 -6.79 18.50
C GLU A 193 3.75 -6.13 19.54
N TYR A 194 3.41 -4.89 19.92
CA TYR A 194 4.17 -4.11 20.89
C TYR A 194 3.57 -4.24 22.29
N TRP A 195 4.40 -4.45 23.29
CA TRP A 195 4.00 -4.61 24.69
C TRP A 195 5.09 -4.13 25.65
N GLY A 196 4.86 -4.22 26.95
CA GLY A 196 5.80 -3.78 27.98
C GLY A 196 5.43 -2.46 28.65
N ASP A 197 6.17 -2.07 29.68
CA ASP A 197 5.90 -0.86 30.47
C ASP A 197 6.16 0.42 29.66
N GLY A 198 7.07 0.38 28.71
CA GLY A 198 7.39 1.49 27.81
C GLY A 198 6.21 1.93 26.92
N VAL A 199 5.27 1.03 26.61
CA VAL A 199 4.08 1.36 25.81
C VAL A 199 3.26 2.49 26.43
N ARG A 200 3.18 2.56 27.77
CA ARG A 200 2.43 3.60 28.50
C ARG A 200 2.99 5.00 28.32
N SER A 201 4.24 5.12 27.90
CA SER A 201 4.88 6.42 27.65
C SER A 201 4.61 6.97 26.24
N LEU A 202 3.97 6.19 25.37
CA LEU A 202 3.73 6.53 23.96
C LEU A 202 2.27 6.94 23.74
N SER A 203 2.05 8.10 23.14
CA SER A 203 0.74 8.52 22.64
C SER A 203 0.27 7.64 21.48
N VAL A 204 -1.03 7.70 21.12
CA VAL A 204 -1.54 6.98 19.93
C VAL A 204 -0.82 7.42 18.65
N THR A 205 -0.49 8.70 18.52
CA THR A 205 0.23 9.20 17.33
C THR A 205 1.68 8.70 17.28
N ASP A 206 2.36 8.52 18.42
CA ASP A 206 3.66 7.84 18.49
C ASP A 206 3.56 6.38 18.06
N ARG A 207 2.54 5.65 18.57
CA ARG A 207 2.28 4.26 18.19
C ARG A 207 1.94 4.13 16.69
N ALA A 208 1.20 5.09 16.15
CA ALA A 208 0.86 5.16 14.74
C ALA A 208 2.10 5.36 13.86
N THR A 209 3.06 6.18 14.27
CA THR A 209 4.38 6.30 13.60
C THR A 209 5.10 4.95 13.53
N ILE A 210 5.10 4.20 14.62
CA ILE A 210 5.75 2.90 14.71
C ILE A 210 5.06 1.88 13.79
N THR A 211 3.72 1.77 13.87
CA THR A 211 2.96 0.81 13.06
C THR A 211 2.93 1.19 11.57
N ASN A 212 2.95 2.48 11.23
CA ASN A 212 3.12 2.98 9.88
C ASN A 212 4.40 2.42 9.24
N MET A 213 5.53 2.61 9.88
CA MET A 213 6.80 2.09 9.38
C MET A 213 7.00 0.58 9.61
N GLY A 214 6.14 -0.06 10.38
CA GLY A 214 6.05 -1.52 10.46
C GLY A 214 5.79 -2.17 9.09
N ALA A 215 5.14 -1.45 8.16
CA ALA A 215 4.99 -1.88 6.77
C ALA A 215 6.34 -2.08 6.06
N GLU A 216 7.37 -1.33 6.44
CA GLU A 216 8.70 -1.41 5.85
C GLU A 216 9.49 -2.65 6.33
N LEU A 217 9.05 -3.32 7.40
CA LEU A 217 9.53 -4.65 7.80
C LEU A 217 9.03 -5.77 6.88
N GLY A 218 8.08 -5.47 5.98
CA GLY A 218 7.34 -6.47 5.22
C GLY A 218 6.29 -7.21 6.06
N ALA A 219 5.95 -6.71 7.24
CA ALA A 219 4.97 -7.29 8.14
C ALA A 219 3.54 -7.24 7.54
N THR A 220 2.72 -8.24 7.88
CA THR A 220 1.30 -8.24 7.55
C THR A 220 0.61 -7.04 8.17
N THR A 221 0.90 -6.76 9.43
CA THR A 221 0.50 -5.57 10.17
C THR A 221 1.34 -5.42 11.44
N SER A 222 1.13 -4.32 12.16
CA SER A 222 1.66 -4.10 13.50
C SER A 222 0.53 -3.66 14.41
N VAL A 223 0.58 -3.95 15.72
CA VAL A 223 -0.49 -3.61 16.64
C VAL A 223 0.02 -3.24 18.03
N PHE A 224 -0.64 -2.25 18.64
CA PHE A 224 -0.47 -1.84 20.04
C PHE A 224 -1.72 -2.18 20.85
N PRO A 225 -1.59 -2.32 22.18
CA PRO A 225 -2.75 -2.44 23.06
C PRO A 225 -3.59 -1.15 23.05
N SER A 226 -4.88 -1.30 23.37
CA SER A 226 -5.78 -0.16 23.63
C SER A 226 -5.87 0.05 25.13
N ASP A 227 -5.33 1.15 25.62
CA ASP A 227 -5.16 1.50 27.02
C ASP A 227 -5.66 2.94 27.31
N GLU A 228 -5.28 3.50 28.46
CA GLU A 228 -5.66 4.85 28.89
C GLU A 228 -5.21 5.93 27.88
N ASN A 229 -4.07 5.74 27.19
CA ASN A 229 -3.62 6.69 26.16
C ASN A 229 -4.52 6.62 24.92
N THR A 230 -5.04 5.42 24.59
CA THR A 230 -6.05 5.27 23.54
C THR A 230 -7.36 5.96 23.91
N LEU A 231 -7.82 5.82 25.16
CA LEU A 231 -8.99 6.51 25.65
C LEU A 231 -8.81 8.04 25.58
N ALA A 232 -7.67 8.54 26.06
CA ALA A 232 -7.36 9.97 26.03
C ALA A 232 -7.33 10.53 24.61
N TYR A 233 -6.76 9.80 23.66
CA TYR A 233 -6.75 10.17 22.26
C TYR A 233 -8.17 10.21 21.66
N LEU A 234 -8.95 9.14 21.82
CA LEU A 234 -10.32 9.10 21.33
C LEU A 234 -11.20 10.20 21.94
N LYS A 235 -10.99 10.52 23.22
CA LYS A 235 -11.68 11.63 23.87
C LYS A 235 -11.31 12.98 23.27
N SER A 236 -10.03 13.23 22.98
CA SER A 236 -9.59 14.47 22.33
C SER A 236 -10.14 14.64 20.91
N GLU A 237 -10.50 13.52 20.27
CA GLU A 237 -11.15 13.49 18.95
C GLU A 237 -12.71 13.51 19.03
N GLY A 238 -13.28 13.60 20.25
CA GLY A 238 -14.73 13.55 20.48
C GLY A 238 -15.36 12.18 20.26
N ARG A 239 -14.59 11.09 20.43
CA ARG A 239 -14.95 9.70 20.10
C ARG A 239 -14.73 8.74 21.28
N GLU A 240 -14.96 9.18 22.49
CA GLU A 240 -14.77 8.39 23.73
C GLU A 240 -15.59 7.08 23.68
N GLU A 241 -16.77 7.09 23.06
CA GLU A 241 -17.64 5.91 22.91
C GLU A 241 -17.06 4.78 22.05
N ASP A 242 -16.07 5.08 21.22
CA ASP A 242 -15.38 4.08 20.40
C ASP A 242 -14.30 3.30 21.16
N TYR A 243 -14.00 3.70 22.40
CA TYR A 243 -12.98 3.06 23.21
C TYR A 243 -13.37 1.65 23.64
N THR A 244 -12.43 0.72 23.47
CA THR A 244 -12.49 -0.63 24.02
C THR A 244 -11.10 -1.00 24.54
N PRO A 245 -10.95 -1.38 25.83
CA PRO A 245 -9.67 -1.79 26.37
C PRO A 245 -9.26 -3.16 25.78
N LEU A 246 -8.04 -3.25 25.28
CA LEU A 246 -7.50 -4.45 24.64
C LEU A 246 -6.04 -4.65 24.98
N ALA A 247 -5.68 -5.86 25.40
CA ALA A 247 -4.30 -6.25 25.65
C ALA A 247 -4.10 -7.76 25.42
N ALA A 248 -2.87 -8.18 25.27
CA ALA A 248 -2.50 -9.59 25.34
C ALA A 248 -2.81 -10.17 26.72
N ASP A 249 -2.89 -11.50 26.81
CA ASP A 249 -2.90 -12.17 28.13
C ASP A 249 -1.53 -12.00 28.83
N THR A 250 -1.52 -12.03 30.14
CA THR A 250 -0.28 -11.85 30.91
C THR A 250 0.75 -12.96 30.69
N ASP A 251 0.28 -14.13 30.25
CA ASP A 251 1.09 -15.30 29.89
C ASP A 251 1.11 -15.56 28.37
N ALA A 252 0.87 -14.51 27.56
CA ALA A 252 0.93 -14.58 26.10
C ALA A 252 2.31 -15.07 25.63
N VAL A 253 2.31 -15.93 24.62
CA VAL A 253 3.53 -16.49 24.03
C VAL A 253 3.67 -15.98 22.59
N TYR A 254 4.84 -15.44 22.28
CA TYR A 254 5.21 -14.95 20.96
C TYR A 254 6.13 -15.96 20.26
N ASP A 255 6.04 -16.03 18.91
CA ASP A 255 6.96 -16.88 18.12
C ASP A 255 8.41 -16.38 18.19
N GLU A 256 8.59 -15.08 18.33
CA GLU A 256 9.88 -14.40 18.45
C GLU A 256 9.71 -13.16 19.34
N THR A 257 10.73 -12.77 20.07
CA THR A 257 10.71 -11.59 20.94
C THR A 257 11.92 -10.71 20.71
N LEU A 258 11.70 -9.41 20.54
CA LEU A 258 12.70 -8.36 20.52
C LEU A 258 12.51 -7.44 21.72
N VAL A 259 13.58 -7.10 22.43
CA VAL A 259 13.54 -6.14 23.55
C VAL A 259 14.17 -4.82 23.12
N VAL A 260 13.46 -3.70 23.38
CA VAL A 260 13.93 -2.34 23.13
C VAL A 260 13.97 -1.57 24.43
N ASP A 261 15.17 -1.19 24.87
CA ASP A 261 15.36 -0.30 26.03
C ASP A 261 15.26 1.17 25.58
N LEU A 262 14.11 1.79 25.86
CA LEU A 262 13.84 3.18 25.48
C LEU A 262 14.77 4.19 26.15
N ASN A 263 15.33 3.83 27.33
CA ASN A 263 16.28 4.70 28.04
C ASN A 263 17.66 4.73 27.35
N ALA A 264 17.98 3.69 26.58
CA ALA A 264 19.26 3.55 25.90
C ALA A 264 19.26 4.08 24.46
N LEU A 265 18.07 4.29 23.88
CA LEU A 265 17.96 4.80 22.50
C LEU A 265 18.57 6.19 22.36
N GLU A 266 19.17 6.42 21.20
CA GLU A 266 19.73 7.70 20.76
C GLU A 266 19.01 8.16 19.49
N PRO A 267 19.09 9.43 19.07
CA PRO A 267 18.56 9.86 17.77
C PRO A 267 19.20 9.06 16.64
N LEU A 268 18.35 8.45 15.80
CA LEU A 268 18.72 7.56 14.71
C LEU A 268 18.44 8.20 13.34
N ALA A 269 19.15 7.75 12.32
CA ALA A 269 18.83 8.06 10.94
C ALA A 269 18.97 6.81 10.08
N ALA A 270 17.97 6.53 9.22
CA ALA A 270 18.14 5.56 8.16
C ALA A 270 18.87 6.24 6.99
N MET A 271 20.05 5.72 6.68
CA MET A 271 20.90 6.20 5.59
C MET A 271 20.38 5.72 4.22
N PRO A 272 20.74 6.41 3.12
CA PRO A 272 20.42 5.94 1.76
C PRO A 272 20.96 4.51 1.51
N HIS A 273 20.25 3.60 0.81
CA HIS A 273 18.94 3.76 0.17
C HIS A 273 18.00 2.66 0.70
N SER A 274 17.98 2.44 2.00
CA SER A 274 17.10 1.45 2.65
C SER A 274 16.70 1.91 4.06
N PRO A 275 15.45 1.73 4.48
CA PRO A 275 14.98 2.15 5.80
C PRO A 275 15.59 1.35 6.97
N ASP A 276 16.21 0.20 6.70
CA ASP A 276 16.95 -0.62 7.69
C ASP A 276 18.45 -0.33 7.75
N ASN A 277 18.96 0.55 6.88
CA ASN A 277 20.35 1.01 6.93
C ASN A 277 20.52 2.12 7.98
N VAL A 278 20.40 1.76 9.24
CA VAL A 278 20.25 2.70 10.36
C VAL A 278 21.55 2.85 11.15
N GLU A 279 21.86 4.10 11.50
CA GLU A 279 22.98 4.45 12.39
C GLU A 279 22.56 5.63 13.30
N THR A 280 23.28 5.84 14.42
CA THR A 280 23.07 7.02 15.27
C THR A 280 23.50 8.29 14.54
N VAL A 281 22.73 9.37 14.73
CA VAL A 281 23.04 10.67 14.13
C VAL A 281 24.45 11.14 14.50
N ASP A 282 24.89 10.85 15.71
CA ASP A 282 26.23 11.20 16.20
C ASP A 282 27.35 10.50 15.43
N ARG A 283 27.19 9.19 15.12
CA ARG A 283 28.20 8.43 14.36
C ARG A 283 28.23 8.78 12.89
N ILE A 284 27.06 9.10 12.29
CA ILE A 284 27.01 9.61 10.90
C ILE A 284 27.78 10.92 10.81
N GLY A 285 27.69 11.76 11.85
CA GLY A 285 28.38 13.03 11.93
C GLY A 285 27.71 14.15 11.09
N LYS A 286 28.40 15.29 10.98
CA LYS A 286 27.87 16.48 10.30
C LYS A 286 27.92 16.33 8.78
N ILE A 287 26.78 16.06 8.17
CA ILE A 287 26.61 16.03 6.71
C ILE A 287 25.88 17.29 6.29
N LYS A 288 26.41 18.05 5.32
CA LYS A 288 25.69 19.19 4.73
C LYS A 288 24.40 18.72 4.06
N ILE A 289 23.29 19.44 4.31
CA ILE A 289 21.98 19.10 3.77
C ILE A 289 21.48 20.19 2.82
N ASP A 290 20.70 19.78 1.82
CA ASP A 290 20.10 20.68 0.83
C ASP A 290 18.60 20.86 1.06
N GLN A 291 17.95 19.84 1.67
CA GLN A 291 16.51 19.83 1.80
C GLN A 291 16.08 19.11 3.09
N VAL A 292 15.01 19.62 3.68
CA VAL A 292 14.29 18.95 4.77
C VAL A 292 12.81 18.89 4.42
N ALA A 293 12.17 17.71 4.56
CA ALA A 293 10.75 17.51 4.36
C ALA A 293 10.13 16.83 5.60
N ILE A 294 9.22 17.55 6.25
CA ILE A 294 8.55 17.09 7.48
C ILE A 294 7.06 16.87 7.19
N GLY A 295 6.52 15.74 7.66
CA GLY A 295 5.12 15.39 7.48
C GLY A 295 4.93 13.97 6.97
N SER A 296 4.07 13.80 5.98
CA SER A 296 3.62 12.51 5.42
C SER A 296 2.74 11.73 6.41
N CYS A 297 2.24 10.56 6.03
CA CYS A 297 1.47 9.71 6.92
C CYS A 297 2.23 9.25 8.17
N THR A 298 3.55 9.41 8.21
CA THR A 298 4.41 8.93 9.30
C THR A 298 4.51 9.94 10.44
N ASN A 299 4.81 11.21 10.14
CA ASN A 299 5.08 12.24 11.17
C ASN A 299 4.44 13.58 10.81
N SER A 300 3.13 13.61 10.79
CA SER A 300 2.34 14.82 10.50
C SER A 300 1.26 15.09 11.55
N SER A 301 1.32 14.40 12.68
CA SER A 301 0.40 14.61 13.78
C SER A 301 0.52 16.00 14.38
N TYR A 302 -0.51 16.43 15.12
CA TYR A 302 -0.46 17.71 15.83
C TYR A 302 0.74 17.78 16.78
N ALA A 303 1.03 16.69 17.53
CA ALA A 303 2.14 16.64 18.46
C ALA A 303 3.50 16.78 17.74
N ASP A 304 3.71 16.08 16.63
CA ASP A 304 4.93 16.20 15.82
C ASP A 304 5.16 17.65 15.37
N LEU A 305 4.12 18.26 14.77
CA LEU A 305 4.24 19.59 14.19
C LEU A 305 4.33 20.70 15.22
N MET A 306 3.75 20.52 16.41
CA MET A 306 3.94 21.47 17.51
C MET A 306 5.36 21.44 18.08
N LYS A 307 6.00 20.26 18.16
CA LYS A 307 7.43 20.16 18.51
C LYS A 307 8.30 20.85 17.45
N VAL A 308 8.01 20.61 16.16
CA VAL A 308 8.70 21.28 15.05
C VAL A 308 8.53 22.80 15.12
N ALA A 309 7.32 23.30 15.37
CA ALA A 309 7.07 24.73 15.53
C ALA A 309 7.85 25.33 16.70
N ALA A 310 7.90 24.63 17.84
CA ALA A 310 8.67 25.06 19.00
C ALA A 310 10.18 25.16 18.74
N ILE A 311 10.75 24.19 18.01
CA ILE A 311 12.16 24.19 17.60
C ILE A 311 12.44 25.38 16.66
N LEU A 312 11.54 25.64 15.70
CA LEU A 312 11.70 26.68 14.68
C LEU A 312 11.39 28.09 15.20
N LYS A 313 10.67 28.24 16.30
CA LYS A 313 10.21 29.52 16.85
C LYS A 313 11.36 30.49 17.09
N GLY A 314 11.28 31.66 16.44
CA GLY A 314 12.31 32.69 16.53
C GLY A 314 13.66 32.34 15.89
N LYS A 315 13.74 31.24 15.18
CA LYS A 315 14.95 30.79 14.45
C LYS A 315 14.77 31.04 12.95
N LYS A 316 15.83 30.80 12.20
CA LYS A 316 15.83 30.85 10.72
C LYS A 316 16.40 29.55 10.17
N VAL A 317 15.76 29.02 9.15
CA VAL A 317 16.30 27.93 8.35
C VAL A 317 17.59 28.37 7.69
N ALA A 318 18.58 27.48 7.65
CA ALA A 318 19.87 27.76 7.00
C ALA A 318 19.67 28.19 5.53
N PRO A 319 20.44 29.19 5.04
CA PRO A 319 20.19 29.78 3.73
C PRO A 319 20.21 28.81 2.54
N ASP A 320 21.02 27.75 2.65
CA ASP A 320 21.17 26.72 1.61
C ASP A 320 20.14 25.58 1.72
N VAL A 321 19.27 25.58 2.73
CA VAL A 321 18.32 24.51 3.02
C VAL A 321 16.90 24.88 2.58
N SER A 322 16.26 24.01 1.78
CA SER A 322 14.83 24.10 1.48
C SER A 322 14.04 23.27 2.50
N LEU A 323 13.31 23.94 3.40
CA LEU A 323 12.43 23.29 4.36
C LEU A 323 11.00 23.29 3.86
N VAL A 324 10.34 22.10 3.85
CA VAL A 324 8.92 21.95 3.56
C VAL A 324 8.22 21.19 4.66
N ILE A 325 6.97 21.57 4.96
CA ILE A 325 6.12 20.93 5.96
C ILE A 325 4.76 20.63 5.36
N SER A 326 4.30 19.36 5.51
CA SER A 326 2.98 18.89 5.09
C SER A 326 2.21 18.45 6.33
N PRO A 327 1.19 19.19 6.78
CA PRO A 327 0.34 18.78 7.90
C PRO A 327 -0.48 17.52 7.58
N GLY A 328 -0.87 16.76 8.62
CA GLY A 328 -1.60 15.50 8.46
C GLY A 328 -3.07 15.68 8.08
N SER A 329 -3.71 16.74 8.60
CA SER A 329 -5.12 17.01 8.33
C SER A 329 -5.44 18.51 8.36
N SER A 330 -6.58 18.85 7.78
CA SER A 330 -7.11 20.22 7.77
C SER A 330 -7.39 20.74 9.19
N LYS A 331 -7.85 19.89 10.11
CA LYS A 331 -8.11 20.29 11.50
C LYS A 331 -6.80 20.56 12.27
N ILE A 332 -5.74 19.77 12.04
CA ILE A 332 -4.41 20.04 12.58
C ILE A 332 -3.92 21.39 12.06
N MET A 333 -4.01 21.63 10.76
CA MET A 333 -3.60 22.89 10.15
C MET A 333 -4.38 24.09 10.72
N ALA A 334 -5.70 23.96 10.85
CA ALA A 334 -6.57 25.00 11.45
C ALA A 334 -6.20 25.29 12.91
N LYS A 335 -5.92 24.24 13.70
CA LYS A 335 -5.49 24.39 15.10
C LYS A 335 -4.15 25.09 15.21
N MET A 336 -3.19 24.74 14.36
CA MET A 336 -1.87 25.40 14.28
C MET A 336 -1.96 26.85 13.81
N ALA A 337 -2.90 27.16 12.92
CA ALA A 337 -3.18 28.54 12.51
C ALA A 337 -3.75 29.36 13.68
N SER A 338 -4.68 28.81 14.45
CA SER A 338 -5.33 29.50 15.57
C SER A 338 -4.41 29.77 16.76
N ASN A 339 -3.42 28.89 17.02
CA ASN A 339 -2.49 29.04 18.14
C ASN A 339 -1.15 29.72 17.75
N GLY A 340 -0.98 30.11 16.50
CA GLY A 340 0.21 30.80 16.00
C GLY A 340 1.38 29.90 15.59
N ALA A 341 1.33 28.59 15.80
CA ALA A 341 2.40 27.67 15.44
C ALA A 341 2.70 27.68 13.93
N LEU A 342 1.66 27.81 13.10
CA LEU A 342 1.81 27.91 11.64
C LEU A 342 2.59 29.20 11.26
N ALA A 343 2.34 30.31 11.95
CA ALA A 343 3.07 31.55 11.73
C ALA A 343 4.55 31.41 12.13
N ASP A 344 4.84 30.75 13.28
CA ASP A 344 6.21 30.49 13.73
C ASP A 344 7.00 29.67 12.68
N ILE A 345 6.39 28.65 12.09
CA ILE A 345 6.95 27.80 11.02
C ILE A 345 7.26 28.63 9.78
N ILE A 346 6.30 29.44 9.30
CA ILE A 346 6.46 30.28 8.09
C ILE A 346 7.55 31.34 8.31
N ASN A 347 7.55 31.98 9.48
CA ASN A 347 8.53 33.02 9.83
C ASN A 347 9.96 32.47 9.92
N ALA A 348 10.12 31.17 10.24
CA ALA A 348 11.42 30.51 10.20
C ALA A 348 11.94 30.29 8.78
N GLY A 349 11.11 30.41 7.74
CA GLY A 349 11.46 30.21 6.34
C GLY A 349 11.02 28.86 5.76
N ALA A 350 10.11 28.14 6.43
CA ALA A 350 9.53 26.91 5.91
C ALA A 350 8.41 27.19 4.90
N ARG A 351 8.34 26.37 3.86
CA ARG A 351 7.19 26.30 2.96
C ARG A 351 6.17 25.29 3.52
N VAL A 352 4.95 25.73 3.72
CA VAL A 352 3.84 24.83 4.07
C VAL A 352 3.13 24.44 2.78
N ILE A 353 2.91 23.14 2.59
CA ILE A 353 2.24 22.57 1.42
C ILE A 353 0.95 21.88 1.83
N GLU A 354 0.20 21.36 0.86
CA GLU A 354 -1.07 20.69 1.08
C GLU A 354 -0.96 19.52 2.07
N ASN A 355 -2.07 19.22 2.71
CA ASN A 355 -2.27 18.07 3.57
C ASN A 355 -2.41 16.81 2.71
N ALA A 356 -1.32 16.32 2.15
CA ALA A 356 -1.33 15.30 1.12
C ALA A 356 -0.10 14.38 1.19
N CYS A 357 -0.23 13.18 0.62
CA CYS A 357 0.84 12.18 0.55
C CYS A 357 1.82 12.39 -0.62
N GLY A 358 1.48 13.22 -1.59
CA GLY A 358 2.26 13.47 -2.81
C GLY A 358 3.76 13.76 -2.63
N PRO A 359 4.19 14.55 -1.63
CA PRO A 359 5.60 14.84 -1.38
C PRO A 359 6.47 13.61 -1.12
N CYS A 360 5.89 12.50 -0.66
CA CYS A 360 6.60 11.24 -0.43
C CYS A 360 7.22 10.68 -1.72
N ILE A 361 6.56 10.87 -2.86
CA ILE A 361 7.05 10.46 -4.19
C ILE A 361 7.66 11.64 -4.99
N GLY A 362 7.86 12.78 -4.35
CA GLY A 362 8.45 13.97 -4.97
C GLY A 362 7.45 14.93 -5.63
N MET A 363 6.15 14.67 -5.57
CA MET A 363 5.13 15.61 -6.06
C MET A 363 5.10 16.86 -5.19
N GLY A 364 5.24 18.04 -5.82
CA GLY A 364 5.30 19.33 -5.14
C GLY A 364 6.59 19.61 -4.38
N GLN A 365 7.44 18.62 -4.10
CA GLN A 365 8.73 18.78 -3.41
C GLN A 365 9.69 17.63 -3.71
N SER A 366 10.37 17.70 -4.83
CA SER A 366 11.50 16.82 -5.15
C SER A 366 12.82 17.38 -4.61
N PRO A 367 13.79 16.55 -4.25
CA PRO A 367 15.18 16.99 -4.08
C PRO A 367 15.81 17.29 -5.44
N LYS A 368 16.78 18.20 -5.49
CA LYS A 368 17.61 18.40 -6.68
C LYS A 368 18.52 17.20 -6.92
N SER A 369 19.10 17.08 -8.12
CA SER A 369 20.12 16.08 -8.44
C SER A 369 21.29 16.15 -7.48
N GLY A 370 21.74 15.00 -6.97
CA GLY A 370 22.84 14.88 -6.02
C GLY A 370 22.56 15.43 -4.61
N ALA A 371 21.31 15.84 -4.29
CA ALA A 371 20.98 16.45 -3.01
C ALA A 371 21.08 15.47 -1.84
N VAL A 372 21.39 16.02 -0.67
CA VAL A 372 21.15 15.36 0.62
C VAL A 372 19.83 15.90 1.18
N SER A 373 18.83 15.02 1.34
CA SER A 373 17.50 15.35 1.86
C SER A 373 17.19 14.58 3.13
N LEU A 374 16.86 15.28 4.21
CA LEU A 374 16.33 14.68 5.44
C LEU A 374 14.82 14.65 5.37
N ARG A 375 14.22 13.49 5.67
CA ARG A 375 12.77 13.31 5.60
C ARG A 375 12.24 12.58 6.83
N THR A 376 11.09 13.00 7.31
CA THR A 376 10.37 12.27 8.37
C THR A 376 9.46 11.19 7.78
N PHE A 377 9.54 10.93 6.49
CA PHE A 377 8.76 9.96 5.73
C PHE A 377 9.20 8.52 6.05
N ASN A 378 8.63 7.56 5.36
CA ASN A 378 8.82 6.14 5.66
C ASN A 378 9.75 5.41 4.68
N ARG A 379 10.05 5.96 3.50
CA ARG A 379 10.84 5.30 2.43
C ARG A 379 11.92 6.20 1.89
N ASN A 380 13.10 5.61 1.67
CA ASN A 380 14.27 6.28 1.11
C ASN A 380 14.94 5.49 -0.02
N PHE A 381 14.21 4.61 -0.69
CA PHE A 381 14.73 3.84 -1.82
C PHE A 381 15.23 4.77 -2.94
N LYS A 382 16.23 4.30 -3.67
CA LYS A 382 16.78 5.04 -4.81
C LYS A 382 15.67 5.44 -5.80
N GLY A 383 15.61 6.70 -6.16
CA GLY A 383 14.61 7.25 -7.09
C GLY A 383 13.24 7.51 -6.48
N ARG A 384 12.96 7.11 -5.24
CA ARG A 384 11.64 7.24 -4.60
C ARG A 384 11.07 8.66 -4.63
N SER A 385 11.92 9.67 -4.45
CA SER A 385 11.49 11.07 -4.30
C SER A 385 11.67 11.91 -5.56
N GLY A 386 11.82 11.29 -6.74
CA GLY A 386 11.83 11.96 -8.04
C GLY A 386 13.19 12.01 -8.75
N THR A 387 14.31 11.81 -8.05
CA THR A 387 15.64 11.72 -8.67
C THR A 387 16.40 10.49 -8.17
N ASN A 388 17.20 9.89 -9.07
CA ASN A 388 17.91 8.64 -8.78
C ASN A 388 19.23 8.84 -8.01
N ASP A 389 19.76 10.05 -7.96
CA ASP A 389 21.07 10.39 -7.42
C ASP A 389 21.02 11.18 -6.10
N ALA A 390 19.81 11.50 -5.59
CA ALA A 390 19.66 12.10 -4.28
C ALA A 390 19.84 11.08 -3.15
N ASN A 391 20.50 11.55 -2.08
CA ASN A 391 20.71 10.79 -0.85
C ASN A 391 19.63 11.15 0.17
N ILE A 392 18.66 10.24 0.37
CA ILE A 392 17.53 10.46 1.27
C ILE A 392 17.80 9.77 2.60
N TYR A 393 17.78 10.55 3.69
CA TYR A 393 17.86 10.07 5.06
C TYR A 393 16.50 10.13 5.72
N LEU A 394 16.13 9.10 6.49
CA LEU A 394 14.90 9.12 7.30
C LEU A 394 15.28 9.44 8.75
N VAL A 395 14.67 10.49 9.30
CA VAL A 395 14.96 11.00 10.63
C VAL A 395 13.68 11.38 11.37
N SER A 396 13.76 11.60 12.69
CA SER A 396 12.65 12.13 13.47
C SER A 396 12.32 13.59 13.12
N PRO A 397 11.09 14.08 13.41
CA PRO A 397 10.72 15.48 13.23
C PRO A 397 11.65 16.44 13.95
N GLU A 398 12.07 16.08 15.17
CA GLU A 398 12.97 16.86 16.00
C GLU A 398 14.35 16.99 15.35
N THR A 399 14.93 15.87 14.93
CA THR A 399 16.22 15.85 14.21
C THR A 399 16.13 16.60 12.87
N ALA A 400 15.03 16.47 12.14
CA ALA A 400 14.80 17.20 10.89
C ALA A 400 14.76 18.73 11.11
N ALA A 401 14.01 19.18 12.12
CA ALA A 401 13.82 20.61 12.41
C ALA A 401 15.12 21.30 12.85
N ILE A 402 15.86 20.68 13.79
CA ILE A 402 17.14 21.27 14.24
C ILE A 402 18.19 21.25 13.12
N SER A 403 18.23 20.21 12.31
CA SER A 403 19.13 20.12 11.17
C SER A 403 18.82 21.18 10.11
N ALA A 404 17.54 21.54 9.93
CA ALA A 404 17.15 22.63 9.01
C ALA A 404 17.70 23.99 9.45
N ILE A 405 17.81 24.23 10.74
CA ILE A 405 18.39 25.45 11.31
C ILE A 405 19.91 25.45 11.14
N GLU A 406 20.56 24.33 11.46
CA GLU A 406 22.01 24.21 11.45
C GLU A 406 22.62 24.03 10.03
N GLY A 407 21.81 23.62 9.02
CA GLY A 407 22.24 23.34 7.65
C GLY A 407 23.03 22.03 7.50
N VAL A 408 23.14 21.24 8.57
CA VAL A 408 23.82 19.95 8.63
C VAL A 408 23.01 18.96 9.47
N LEU A 409 23.16 17.66 9.23
CA LEU A 409 22.57 16.63 10.08
C LEU A 409 23.06 16.83 11.53
N THR A 410 22.14 17.01 12.46
CA THR A 410 22.44 17.43 13.84
C THR A 410 21.71 16.58 14.87
N ASP A 411 22.42 16.09 15.86
CA ASP A 411 21.86 15.49 17.07
C ASP A 411 21.36 16.62 18.02
N GLY A 412 20.03 16.78 18.08
CA GLY A 412 19.41 17.82 18.88
C GLY A 412 19.61 17.67 20.40
N SER A 413 19.90 16.47 20.89
CA SER A 413 20.16 16.23 22.31
C SER A 413 21.38 17.03 22.85
N LYS A 414 22.24 17.49 21.94
CA LYS A 414 23.47 18.27 22.25
C LYS A 414 23.30 19.78 22.03
N CYS A 415 22.15 20.24 21.57
CA CYS A 415 21.95 21.66 21.26
C CYS A 415 21.62 22.56 22.47
N GLY A 416 21.39 21.97 23.66
CA GLY A 416 21.05 22.70 24.88
C GLY A 416 19.64 23.30 24.92
N MET A 417 18.78 22.95 23.94
CA MET A 417 17.37 23.38 23.90
C MET A 417 16.51 22.34 24.61
N GLU A 418 15.62 22.79 25.48
CA GLU A 418 14.58 21.94 26.05
C GLU A 418 13.38 21.86 25.08
N LEU A 419 12.93 20.65 24.81
CA LEU A 419 11.72 20.43 24.03
C LEU A 419 10.49 20.59 24.93
N PRO A 420 9.44 21.31 24.50
CA PRO A 420 8.21 21.41 25.26
C PRO A 420 7.47 20.09 25.28
N GLU A 421 6.84 19.78 26.40
CA GLU A 421 5.81 18.75 26.44
C GLU A 421 4.58 19.25 25.68
N ILE A 422 4.11 18.50 24.70
CA ILE A 422 2.91 18.85 23.93
C ILE A 422 1.71 18.16 24.60
N SER A 423 0.87 18.97 25.23
CA SER A 423 -0.38 18.49 25.81
C SER A 423 -1.39 18.12 24.72
N PRO A 424 -2.19 17.06 24.94
CA PRO A 424 -3.34 16.79 24.10
C PRO A 424 -4.26 18.01 23.99
N VAL A 425 -4.85 18.22 22.84
CA VAL A 425 -5.82 19.29 22.59
C VAL A 425 -7.10 18.70 22.02
N ASP A 426 -8.22 19.25 22.44
CA ASP A 426 -9.51 18.89 21.87
C ASP A 426 -9.63 19.51 20.46
N PHE A 427 -10.11 18.71 19.54
CA PHE A 427 -10.40 19.14 18.17
C PHE A 427 -11.90 19.35 18.00
N ASP A 428 -12.27 20.48 17.39
CA ASP A 428 -13.65 20.69 16.97
C ASP A 428 -13.97 19.77 15.79
N PRO A 429 -15.13 19.08 15.80
CA PRO A 429 -15.57 18.29 14.65
C PRO A 429 -15.64 19.16 13.39
N ASN A 430 -15.05 18.69 12.30
CA ASN A 430 -15.08 19.39 11.02
C ASN A 430 -15.42 18.43 9.87
N ASP A 431 -16.70 18.34 9.56
CA ASP A 431 -17.23 17.49 8.51
C ASP A 431 -17.28 18.15 7.11
N ASN A 432 -16.79 19.40 6.97
CA ASN A 432 -16.88 20.15 5.73
C ASN A 432 -16.17 19.49 4.54
N PHE A 433 -15.18 18.65 4.83
CA PHE A 433 -14.43 17.90 3.84
C PHE A 433 -14.95 16.48 3.60
N VAL A 434 -15.98 16.05 4.32
CA VAL A 434 -16.55 14.70 4.15
C VAL A 434 -17.91 14.80 3.46
N VAL A 435 -18.07 13.99 2.42
CA VAL A 435 -19.37 13.80 1.77
C VAL A 435 -19.97 12.50 2.29
N TYR A 436 -21.06 12.65 3.06
CA TYR A 436 -21.85 11.52 3.53
C TYR A 436 -22.81 11.08 2.42
N PRO A 437 -22.86 9.79 2.11
CA PRO A 437 -23.78 9.29 1.11
C PRO A 437 -25.22 9.39 1.61
N THR A 438 -25.99 10.26 0.99
CA THR A 438 -27.43 10.39 1.26
C THR A 438 -28.23 9.76 0.14
N GLY A 439 -29.15 8.83 0.48
CA GLY A 439 -30.05 8.22 -0.51
C GLY A 439 -29.33 7.25 -1.45
N CYS A 440 -28.43 6.43 -0.92
CA CYS A 440 -27.75 5.39 -1.68
C CYS A 440 -28.76 4.48 -2.39
N ASN A 441 -28.86 4.63 -3.70
CA ASN A 441 -29.65 3.75 -4.55
C ASN A 441 -28.93 3.60 -5.90
N LYS A 442 -28.52 2.37 -6.20
CA LYS A 442 -27.86 1.99 -7.45
C LYS A 442 -28.66 2.46 -8.68
N ASP A 443 -29.98 2.45 -8.58
CA ASP A 443 -30.88 2.79 -9.69
C ASP A 443 -30.99 4.30 -9.96
N ASN A 444 -30.63 5.15 -8.98
CA ASN A 444 -30.81 6.61 -9.04
C ASN A 444 -29.50 7.42 -8.97
N THR A 445 -28.34 6.76 -9.02
CA THR A 445 -27.03 7.45 -8.95
C THR A 445 -26.19 7.10 -10.17
N ASP A 446 -26.01 8.04 -11.08
CA ASP A 446 -25.16 7.87 -12.24
C ASP A 446 -23.68 7.89 -11.81
N VAL A 447 -22.92 6.96 -12.38
CA VAL A 447 -21.47 6.96 -12.27
C VAL A 447 -20.89 7.87 -13.33
N VAL A 448 -20.09 8.85 -12.93
CA VAL A 448 -19.47 9.81 -13.83
C VAL A 448 -18.16 9.25 -14.36
N MET A 449 -18.15 8.85 -15.63
CA MET A 449 -16.95 8.37 -16.33
C MET A 449 -16.33 9.54 -17.11
N GLY A 450 -15.19 10.04 -16.64
CA GLY A 450 -14.38 10.99 -17.40
C GLY A 450 -13.80 10.35 -18.69
N PRO A 451 -13.37 11.14 -19.67
CA PRO A 451 -12.88 10.63 -20.96
C PRO A 451 -11.71 9.66 -20.83
N ASN A 452 -10.90 9.82 -19.78
CA ASN A 452 -9.76 8.95 -19.47
C ASN A 452 -10.13 7.65 -18.74
N ILE A 453 -11.31 7.56 -18.14
CA ILE A 453 -11.73 6.39 -17.36
C ILE A 453 -12.46 5.41 -18.28
N LYS A 454 -12.02 4.16 -18.30
CA LYS A 454 -12.58 3.10 -19.13
C LYS A 454 -13.06 1.93 -18.27
N PRO A 455 -14.12 1.21 -18.69
CA PRO A 455 -14.60 0.04 -17.98
C PRO A 455 -13.48 -0.97 -17.73
N PHE A 456 -13.52 -1.64 -16.58
CA PHE A 456 -12.56 -2.67 -16.23
C PHE A 456 -12.63 -3.84 -17.24
N PRO A 457 -11.50 -4.29 -17.84
CA PRO A 457 -11.51 -5.39 -18.78
C PRO A 457 -11.80 -6.70 -18.06
N ARG A 458 -12.74 -7.49 -18.60
CA ARG A 458 -13.10 -8.81 -18.09
C ARG A 458 -12.90 -9.86 -19.16
N ASN A 459 -12.41 -11.02 -18.78
CA ASN A 459 -12.40 -12.18 -19.67
C ASN A 459 -13.78 -12.88 -19.64
N ASN A 460 -14.07 -13.68 -20.65
CA ASN A 460 -15.21 -14.58 -20.62
C ASN A 460 -14.85 -15.86 -19.86
N SER A 461 -15.86 -16.63 -19.44
CA SER A 461 -15.64 -17.99 -18.92
C SER A 461 -14.80 -18.77 -19.91
N LEU A 462 -13.90 -19.63 -19.39
CA LEU A 462 -12.99 -20.42 -20.19
C LEU A 462 -13.78 -21.18 -21.27
N PRO A 463 -13.52 -21.00 -22.56
CA PRO A 463 -14.20 -21.75 -23.61
C PRO A 463 -13.74 -23.22 -23.64
N ASN A 464 -14.46 -24.08 -24.30
CA ASN A 464 -14.08 -25.48 -24.44
C ASN A 464 -12.86 -25.66 -25.37
N GLU A 465 -12.70 -24.74 -26.32
CA GLU A 465 -11.56 -24.72 -27.22
C GLU A 465 -10.93 -23.32 -27.25
N ILE A 466 -9.62 -23.26 -27.16
CA ILE A 466 -8.85 -22.03 -27.31
C ILE A 466 -7.97 -22.18 -28.53
N GLU A 467 -8.22 -21.38 -29.56
CA GLU A 467 -7.30 -21.20 -30.70
C GLU A 467 -6.71 -19.79 -30.59
N ALA A 468 -5.38 -19.67 -30.63
CA ALA A 468 -4.69 -18.39 -30.52
C ALA A 468 -3.32 -18.44 -31.23
N LYS A 469 -2.85 -17.24 -31.62
CA LYS A 469 -1.61 -17.10 -32.40
C LYS A 469 -0.46 -16.59 -31.51
N VAL A 470 0.72 -17.15 -31.68
CA VAL A 470 1.94 -16.66 -31.02
C VAL A 470 2.30 -15.29 -31.59
N VAL A 471 2.24 -14.26 -30.72
CA VAL A 471 2.49 -12.86 -31.09
C VAL A 471 3.77 -12.30 -30.47
N LEU A 472 4.34 -13.01 -29.49
CA LEU A 472 5.60 -12.66 -28.85
C LEU A 472 6.35 -13.92 -28.43
N HIS A 473 7.63 -13.98 -28.75
CA HIS A 473 8.60 -14.92 -28.20
C HIS A 473 9.60 -14.11 -27.38
N ALA A 474 9.42 -14.08 -26.06
CA ALA A 474 10.18 -13.24 -25.13
C ALA A 474 11.25 -14.05 -24.39
N GLY A 475 12.37 -13.42 -24.08
CA GLY A 475 13.49 -14.05 -23.36
C GLY A 475 13.21 -14.36 -21.89
N ASP A 476 14.28 -14.64 -21.16
CA ASP A 476 14.27 -14.86 -19.72
C ASP A 476 14.17 -13.54 -18.94
N ASN A 477 13.69 -13.62 -17.70
CA ASN A 477 13.63 -12.50 -16.74
C ASN A 477 12.85 -11.27 -17.24
N ILE A 478 11.82 -11.48 -18.04
CA ILE A 478 10.91 -10.41 -18.43
C ILE A 478 10.27 -9.82 -17.20
N THR A 479 10.45 -8.50 -17.00
CA THR A 479 9.91 -7.79 -15.84
C THR A 479 8.49 -7.30 -16.10
N THR A 480 7.75 -7.00 -15.02
CA THR A 480 6.45 -6.33 -15.13
C THR A 480 6.56 -4.94 -15.75
N ASP A 481 7.73 -4.28 -15.67
CA ASP A 481 8.03 -3.02 -16.36
C ASP A 481 8.31 -3.19 -17.85
N ASP A 482 8.78 -4.34 -18.27
CA ASP A 482 8.93 -4.68 -19.68
C ASP A 482 7.57 -4.99 -20.32
N ILE A 483 6.69 -5.67 -19.57
CA ILE A 483 5.33 -5.99 -20.03
C ILE A 483 4.49 -4.71 -20.11
N MET A 484 4.51 -3.90 -19.04
CA MET A 484 3.74 -2.65 -18.95
C MET A 484 4.57 -1.58 -18.24
N PRO A 485 5.13 -0.61 -18.97
CA PRO A 485 5.91 0.47 -18.38
C PRO A 485 5.12 1.28 -17.36
N SER A 486 5.79 1.76 -16.31
CA SER A 486 5.19 2.54 -15.22
C SER A 486 5.91 3.86 -14.99
N ASP A 487 6.43 4.46 -16.03
CA ASP A 487 7.03 5.79 -15.97
C ASP A 487 5.98 6.88 -15.68
N SER A 488 6.46 8.08 -15.31
CA SER A 488 5.60 9.20 -14.94
C SER A 488 4.65 9.66 -16.06
N ARG A 489 4.98 9.39 -17.32
CA ARG A 489 4.16 9.68 -18.50
C ARG A 489 2.86 8.89 -18.51
N LEU A 490 2.89 7.64 -18.03
CA LEU A 490 1.76 6.72 -18.06
C LEU A 490 0.97 6.67 -16.74
N LEU A 491 1.50 7.23 -15.65
CA LEU A 491 0.83 7.24 -14.34
C LEU A 491 -0.59 7.84 -14.35
N PRO A 492 -0.89 8.94 -15.08
CA PRO A 492 -2.24 9.51 -15.13
C PRO A 492 -3.26 8.62 -15.83
N TYR A 493 -2.82 7.62 -16.60
CA TYR A 493 -3.68 6.73 -17.42
C TYR A 493 -3.94 5.37 -16.78
N ARG A 494 -3.69 5.19 -15.48
CA ARG A 494 -3.85 3.89 -14.80
C ARG A 494 -5.25 3.28 -14.90
N SER A 495 -6.28 4.09 -15.00
CA SER A 495 -7.67 3.65 -15.21
C SER A 495 -8.05 3.43 -16.69
N ASN A 496 -7.13 3.71 -17.63
CA ASN A 496 -7.36 3.59 -19.07
C ASN A 496 -6.57 2.42 -19.66
N ILE A 497 -7.00 1.19 -19.34
CA ILE A 497 -6.34 -0.01 -19.85
C ILE A 497 -6.23 -0.06 -21.38
N PRO A 498 -7.25 0.37 -22.16
CA PRO A 498 -7.12 0.50 -23.61
C PRO A 498 -5.91 1.32 -24.03
N HIS A 499 -5.74 2.53 -23.47
CA HIS A 499 -4.60 3.39 -23.78
C HIS A 499 -3.27 2.78 -23.31
N LEU A 500 -3.22 2.27 -22.08
CA LEU A 500 -2.02 1.60 -21.56
C LEU A 500 -1.60 0.41 -22.42
N SER A 501 -2.56 -0.32 -22.99
CA SER A 501 -2.28 -1.50 -23.80
C SER A 501 -1.46 -1.19 -25.07
N GLU A 502 -1.51 0.04 -25.57
CA GLU A 502 -0.71 0.52 -26.71
C GLU A 502 0.79 0.52 -26.40
N TYR A 503 1.18 0.54 -25.11
CA TYR A 503 2.57 0.55 -24.63
C TYR A 503 3.05 -0.82 -24.12
N CYS A 504 2.24 -1.87 -24.28
CA CYS A 504 2.65 -3.22 -23.92
C CYS A 504 3.91 -3.63 -24.66
N PHE A 505 4.93 -4.06 -23.91
CA PHE A 505 6.24 -4.49 -24.41
C PHE A 505 6.99 -3.42 -25.21
N GLU A 506 6.65 -2.12 -25.06
CA GLU A 506 7.28 -1.01 -25.81
C GLU A 506 8.82 -1.09 -25.82
N LYS A 507 9.42 -1.51 -24.69
CA LYS A 507 10.88 -1.60 -24.53
C LYS A 507 11.51 -2.80 -25.24
N ILE A 508 10.76 -3.87 -25.45
CA ILE A 508 11.26 -5.15 -26.00
C ILE A 508 10.82 -5.30 -27.45
N ASP A 509 9.55 -5.06 -27.71
CA ASP A 509 8.92 -5.29 -29.00
C ASP A 509 7.74 -4.32 -29.22
N PRO A 510 8.00 -3.10 -29.70
CA PRO A 510 6.96 -2.09 -29.95
C PRO A 510 5.86 -2.53 -30.93
N GLY A 511 6.11 -3.58 -31.71
CA GLY A 511 5.13 -4.16 -32.65
C GLY A 511 4.11 -5.10 -31.99
N PHE A 512 4.27 -5.43 -30.71
CA PHE A 512 3.41 -6.38 -30.02
C PHE A 512 1.90 -6.01 -30.04
N PRO A 513 1.48 -4.77 -29.71
CA PRO A 513 0.06 -4.41 -29.71
C PRO A 513 -0.56 -4.53 -31.12
N ILE A 514 0.18 -4.18 -32.17
CA ILE A 514 -0.30 -4.28 -33.56
C ILE A 514 -0.55 -5.74 -33.92
N ARG A 515 0.39 -6.64 -33.61
CA ARG A 515 0.21 -8.07 -33.88
C ARG A 515 -0.93 -8.70 -33.08
N CYS A 516 -1.15 -8.23 -31.85
CA CYS A 516 -2.31 -8.66 -31.05
C CYS A 516 -3.63 -8.27 -31.72
N ASN A 517 -3.74 -7.02 -32.18
CA ASN A 517 -4.94 -6.52 -32.86
C ASN A 517 -5.20 -7.31 -34.17
N ASP A 518 -4.17 -7.63 -34.93
CA ASP A 518 -4.28 -8.41 -36.15
C ASP A 518 -4.68 -9.88 -35.88
N ALA A 519 -4.21 -10.45 -34.77
CA ALA A 519 -4.50 -11.85 -34.40
C ALA A 519 -5.83 -12.02 -33.68
N GLY A 520 -6.27 -11.02 -32.90
CA GLY A 520 -7.49 -11.02 -32.08
C GLY A 520 -7.45 -11.96 -30.88
N LYS A 521 -6.83 -13.14 -30.99
CA LYS A 521 -6.55 -14.06 -29.89
C LYS A 521 -5.07 -14.42 -29.89
N CYS A 522 -4.41 -14.17 -28.76
CA CYS A 522 -2.96 -14.12 -28.68
C CYS A 522 -2.39 -15.09 -27.65
N VAL A 523 -1.15 -15.51 -27.91
CA VAL A 523 -0.29 -16.26 -26.99
C VAL A 523 1.05 -15.55 -26.87
N ILE A 524 1.57 -15.51 -25.66
CA ILE A 524 2.94 -15.11 -25.37
C ILE A 524 3.74 -16.36 -25.02
N VAL A 525 4.92 -16.50 -25.60
CA VAL A 525 5.91 -17.50 -25.22
C VAL A 525 7.04 -16.79 -24.49
N GLY A 526 7.26 -17.12 -23.21
CA GLY A 526 8.26 -16.52 -22.33
C GLY A 526 9.32 -17.51 -21.87
N GLY A 527 10.47 -16.99 -21.47
CA GLY A 527 11.57 -17.76 -20.91
C GLY A 527 11.40 -18.01 -19.40
N GLU A 528 12.52 -18.05 -18.67
CA GLU A 528 12.53 -18.24 -17.23
C GLU A 528 12.07 -16.97 -16.50
N ASN A 529 11.42 -17.16 -15.32
CA ASN A 529 11.06 -16.10 -14.38
C ASN A 529 10.24 -14.97 -15.03
N TYR A 530 9.28 -15.33 -15.88
CA TYR A 530 8.43 -14.38 -16.59
C TYR A 530 7.55 -13.57 -15.62
N GLY A 531 7.53 -12.24 -15.76
CA GLY A 531 6.78 -11.31 -14.93
C GLY A 531 7.48 -10.92 -13.63
N GLN A 532 8.82 -10.98 -13.59
CA GLN A 532 9.62 -10.55 -12.43
C GLN A 532 9.35 -9.09 -12.06
N GLY A 533 9.40 -8.76 -10.76
CA GLY A 533 9.37 -7.38 -10.27
C GLY A 533 8.12 -7.04 -9.45
N SER A 534 7.60 -5.81 -9.61
CA SER A 534 6.51 -5.27 -8.79
C SER A 534 5.17 -5.97 -9.00
N SER A 535 4.31 -5.96 -7.98
CA SER A 535 2.95 -6.52 -8.01
C SER A 535 2.00 -5.63 -8.83
N ARG A 536 2.15 -5.61 -10.17
CA ARG A 536 1.33 -4.80 -11.07
C ARG A 536 0.30 -5.63 -11.79
N GLU A 537 -0.97 -5.46 -11.44
CA GLU A 537 -2.07 -6.10 -12.15
C GLU A 537 -2.17 -5.63 -13.62
N HIS A 538 -1.77 -4.39 -13.93
CA HIS A 538 -1.75 -3.83 -15.29
C HIS A 538 -0.92 -4.69 -16.27
N ALA A 539 0.13 -5.35 -15.79
CA ALA A 539 0.93 -6.29 -16.59
C ALA A 539 0.16 -7.55 -17.00
N ALA A 540 -1.01 -7.83 -16.41
CA ALA A 540 -1.92 -8.87 -16.84
C ALA A 540 -3.14 -8.28 -17.57
N LEU A 541 -3.66 -7.13 -17.10
CA LEU A 541 -4.87 -6.49 -17.67
C LEU A 541 -4.67 -5.93 -19.07
N ALA A 542 -3.50 -5.33 -19.35
CA ALA A 542 -3.22 -4.80 -20.69
C ALA A 542 -3.05 -5.91 -21.73
N PRO A 543 -2.30 -7.00 -21.50
CA PRO A 543 -2.32 -8.19 -22.36
C PRO A 543 -3.71 -8.83 -22.50
N LEU A 544 -4.50 -8.90 -21.41
CA LEU A 544 -5.89 -9.38 -21.49
C LEU A 544 -6.71 -8.56 -22.48
N TYR A 545 -6.63 -7.23 -22.38
CA TYR A 545 -7.35 -6.31 -23.28
C TYR A 545 -6.95 -6.51 -24.74
N LEU A 546 -5.67 -6.77 -25.00
CA LEU A 546 -5.14 -7.09 -26.33
C LEU A 546 -5.48 -8.51 -26.83
N GLY A 547 -6.20 -9.31 -26.04
CA GLY A 547 -6.69 -10.62 -26.46
C GLY A 547 -5.78 -11.79 -26.10
N VAL A 548 -4.78 -11.62 -25.22
CA VAL A 548 -3.95 -12.72 -24.72
C VAL A 548 -4.80 -13.72 -23.95
N LYS A 549 -4.76 -15.01 -24.35
CA LYS A 549 -5.55 -16.10 -23.76
C LYS A 549 -4.76 -16.96 -22.81
N PHE A 550 -3.51 -17.22 -23.13
CA PHE A 550 -2.59 -17.94 -22.27
C PHE A 550 -1.15 -17.48 -22.50
N VAL A 551 -0.32 -17.75 -21.53
CA VAL A 551 1.12 -17.53 -21.60
C VAL A 551 1.80 -18.87 -21.37
N LEU A 552 2.69 -19.26 -22.29
CA LEU A 552 3.60 -20.39 -22.13
C LEU A 552 4.94 -19.85 -21.63
N ALA A 553 5.49 -20.40 -20.55
CA ALA A 553 6.80 -19.97 -20.08
C ALA A 553 7.60 -21.13 -19.47
N LYS A 554 8.93 -21.00 -19.40
CA LYS A 554 9.78 -21.94 -18.67
C LYS A 554 9.47 -21.88 -17.15
N SER A 555 9.23 -20.66 -16.63
CA SER A 555 8.75 -20.43 -15.26
C SER A 555 8.14 -19.05 -15.09
N PHE A 556 7.35 -18.83 -14.04
CA PHE A 556 6.70 -17.56 -13.73
C PHE A 556 7.16 -17.00 -12.40
N ALA A 557 7.29 -15.67 -12.32
CA ALA A 557 7.33 -14.97 -11.03
C ALA A 557 5.97 -15.12 -10.31
N ARG A 558 6.01 -15.46 -9.03
CA ARG A 558 4.84 -15.85 -8.22
C ARG A 558 3.68 -14.85 -8.30
N ILE A 559 3.95 -13.56 -8.09
CA ILE A 559 2.92 -12.52 -8.06
C ILE A 559 2.28 -12.34 -9.45
N HIS A 560 3.08 -12.33 -10.50
CA HIS A 560 2.57 -12.17 -11.87
C HIS A 560 1.71 -13.35 -12.31
N ARG A 561 2.10 -14.59 -11.95
CA ARG A 561 1.28 -15.79 -12.16
C ARG A 561 -0.10 -15.63 -11.55
N SER A 562 -0.17 -15.15 -10.30
CA SER A 562 -1.45 -14.89 -9.62
C SER A 562 -2.26 -13.80 -10.34
N ASN A 563 -1.63 -12.75 -10.85
CA ASN A 563 -2.31 -11.70 -11.60
C ASN A 563 -2.89 -12.21 -12.94
N LEU A 564 -2.17 -13.09 -13.64
CA LEU A 564 -2.68 -13.75 -14.85
C LEU A 564 -3.93 -14.57 -14.53
N ILE A 565 -3.88 -15.42 -13.50
CA ILE A 565 -5.01 -16.24 -13.04
C ILE A 565 -6.21 -15.36 -12.67
N ASN A 566 -5.98 -14.31 -11.86
CA ASN A 566 -7.03 -13.37 -11.44
C ASN A 566 -7.69 -12.66 -12.63
N SER A 567 -6.96 -12.48 -13.73
CA SER A 567 -7.47 -11.91 -14.99
C SER A 567 -8.06 -12.96 -15.93
N GLY A 568 -8.02 -14.25 -15.60
CA GLY A 568 -8.52 -15.34 -16.43
C GLY A 568 -7.61 -15.70 -17.61
N ILE A 569 -6.33 -15.34 -17.55
CA ILE A 569 -5.29 -15.77 -18.50
C ILE A 569 -4.62 -17.02 -17.95
N LEU A 570 -4.50 -18.09 -18.75
CA LEU A 570 -3.86 -19.34 -18.33
C LEU A 570 -2.33 -19.20 -18.30
N PRO A 571 -1.65 -19.28 -17.14
CA PRO A 571 -0.20 -19.40 -17.08
C PRO A 571 0.19 -20.88 -17.12
N LEU A 572 0.83 -21.31 -18.19
CA LEU A 572 1.21 -22.69 -18.45
C LEU A 572 2.73 -22.84 -18.50
N VAL A 573 3.28 -23.74 -17.70
CA VAL A 573 4.73 -24.01 -17.66
C VAL A 573 5.06 -25.16 -18.60
N PHE A 574 6.10 -25.07 -19.40
CA PHE A 574 6.58 -26.16 -20.24
C PHE A 574 6.95 -27.38 -19.38
N ALA A 575 6.45 -28.57 -19.74
CA ALA A 575 6.89 -29.81 -19.09
C ALA A 575 8.33 -30.15 -19.45
N ASP A 576 8.74 -29.80 -20.67
CA ASP A 576 10.13 -29.85 -21.15
C ASP A 576 10.56 -28.40 -21.47
N PRO A 577 11.50 -27.81 -20.73
CA PRO A 577 11.97 -26.45 -20.99
C PRO A 577 12.58 -26.24 -22.38
N GLU A 578 13.09 -27.30 -23.06
CA GLU A 578 13.66 -27.20 -24.38
C GLU A 578 12.58 -26.98 -25.46
N ASP A 579 11.34 -27.32 -25.19
CA ASP A 579 10.22 -27.03 -26.08
C ASP A 579 10.08 -25.53 -26.39
N TYR A 580 10.52 -24.65 -25.48
CA TYR A 580 10.51 -23.20 -25.66
C TYR A 580 11.16 -22.77 -26.98
N GLU A 581 12.30 -23.36 -27.36
CA GLU A 581 13.06 -23.02 -28.57
C GLU A 581 12.34 -23.43 -29.87
N THR A 582 11.27 -24.18 -29.76
CA THR A 582 10.57 -24.73 -30.93
C THR A 582 9.41 -23.89 -31.43
N PHE A 583 9.07 -22.80 -30.73
CA PHE A 583 7.98 -21.89 -31.10
C PHE A 583 8.48 -20.72 -31.95
N ASP A 584 7.70 -20.34 -32.94
CA ASP A 584 7.96 -19.17 -33.77
C ASP A 584 6.80 -18.17 -33.73
N LEU A 585 7.11 -16.91 -34.01
CA LEU A 585 6.06 -15.88 -34.18
C LEU A 585 5.14 -16.31 -35.33
N GLY A 586 3.84 -16.26 -35.06
CA GLY A 586 2.81 -16.62 -36.01
C GLY A 586 2.33 -18.06 -35.93
N ASP A 587 2.93 -18.91 -35.10
CA ASP A 587 2.42 -20.26 -34.85
C ASP A 587 1.00 -20.21 -34.31
N VAL A 588 0.13 -21.07 -34.80
CA VAL A 588 -1.25 -21.22 -34.34
C VAL A 588 -1.31 -22.36 -33.32
N LEU A 589 -1.73 -22.04 -32.12
CA LEU A 589 -1.81 -22.97 -30.99
C LEU A 589 -3.27 -23.24 -30.63
N VAL A 590 -3.59 -24.50 -30.31
CA VAL A 590 -4.93 -24.93 -29.90
C VAL A 590 -4.86 -25.71 -28.59
N ILE A 591 -5.77 -25.40 -27.68
CA ILE A 591 -6.08 -26.23 -26.50
C ILE A 591 -7.49 -26.77 -26.72
N GLU A 592 -7.61 -28.03 -27.12
CA GLU A 592 -8.89 -28.72 -27.24
C GLU A 592 -9.41 -29.13 -25.86
N ASN A 593 -10.72 -29.17 -25.64
CA ASN A 593 -11.34 -29.53 -24.38
C ASN A 593 -10.72 -28.79 -23.17
N ALA A 594 -10.41 -27.50 -23.35
CA ALA A 594 -9.65 -26.71 -22.37
C ALA A 594 -10.29 -26.74 -20.98
N ARG A 595 -11.64 -26.70 -20.88
CA ARG A 595 -12.33 -26.77 -19.59
C ARG A 595 -12.07 -28.12 -18.89
N GLU A 596 -12.27 -29.22 -19.60
CA GLU A 596 -12.06 -30.57 -19.07
C GLU A 596 -10.59 -30.77 -18.66
N GLN A 597 -9.65 -30.30 -19.45
CA GLN A 597 -8.23 -30.40 -19.15
C GLN A 597 -7.86 -29.59 -17.90
N VAL A 598 -8.44 -28.39 -17.70
CA VAL A 598 -8.22 -27.56 -16.50
C VAL A 598 -8.88 -28.19 -15.27
N GLU A 599 -10.09 -28.76 -15.39
CA GLU A 599 -10.78 -29.45 -14.30
C GLU A 599 -10.03 -30.73 -13.86
N ALA A 600 -9.53 -31.50 -14.83
CA ALA A 600 -8.83 -32.75 -14.58
C ALA A 600 -7.32 -32.60 -14.30
N GLN A 601 -6.79 -31.38 -14.24
CA GLN A 601 -5.34 -31.14 -14.13
C GLN A 601 -4.71 -31.73 -12.87
N ALA A 602 -5.46 -31.83 -11.78
CA ALA A 602 -4.98 -32.45 -10.54
C ALA A 602 -4.71 -33.98 -10.72
N GLU A 603 -5.45 -34.64 -11.60
CA GLU A 603 -5.31 -36.07 -11.93
C GLU A 603 -4.33 -36.29 -13.09
N ASN A 604 -4.49 -35.52 -14.16
CA ASN A 604 -3.73 -35.70 -15.42
C ASN A 604 -2.36 -35.02 -15.41
N LYS A 605 -2.10 -34.09 -14.49
CA LYS A 605 -0.85 -33.31 -14.33
C LYS A 605 -0.48 -32.41 -15.51
N TYR A 606 -1.09 -32.55 -16.67
CA TYR A 606 -0.73 -31.83 -17.89
C TYR A 606 -1.95 -31.22 -18.58
N ILE A 607 -1.75 -30.07 -19.21
CA ILE A 607 -2.60 -29.52 -20.26
C ILE A 607 -1.84 -29.66 -21.58
N VAL A 608 -2.50 -30.20 -22.59
CA VAL A 608 -1.90 -30.41 -23.91
C VAL A 608 -2.19 -29.21 -24.81
N VAL A 609 -1.12 -28.63 -25.35
CA VAL A 609 -1.16 -27.53 -26.32
C VAL A 609 -0.72 -28.07 -27.68
N LYS A 610 -1.55 -27.95 -28.71
CA LYS A 610 -1.26 -28.36 -30.07
C LYS A 610 -0.77 -27.16 -30.88
N ASN A 611 0.40 -27.26 -31.45
CA ASN A 611 0.85 -26.32 -32.47
C ASN A 611 0.42 -26.87 -33.84
N ILE A 612 -0.62 -26.27 -34.42
CA ILE A 612 -1.19 -26.72 -35.70
C ILE A 612 -0.23 -26.40 -36.86
N THR A 613 0.46 -25.26 -36.77
CA THR A 613 1.43 -24.83 -37.80
C THR A 613 2.55 -25.85 -37.95
N LYS A 614 3.07 -26.38 -36.85
CA LYS A 614 4.19 -27.34 -36.82
C LYS A 614 3.75 -28.79 -36.68
N LYS A 615 2.43 -29.04 -36.52
CA LYS A 615 1.85 -30.39 -36.33
C LYS A 615 2.50 -31.14 -35.17
N ARG A 616 2.71 -30.44 -34.03
CA ARG A 616 3.34 -30.97 -32.82
C ARG A 616 2.47 -30.70 -31.61
N GLU A 617 2.47 -31.63 -30.64
CA GLU A 617 1.80 -31.49 -29.35
C GLU A 617 2.84 -31.25 -28.24
N TYR A 618 2.48 -30.38 -27.29
CA TYR A 618 3.30 -30.02 -26.15
C TYR A 618 2.54 -30.28 -24.85
N LYS A 619 3.23 -30.81 -23.86
CA LYS A 619 2.69 -30.96 -22.50
C LYS A 619 3.08 -29.75 -21.67
N THR A 620 2.11 -29.19 -20.96
CA THR A 620 2.34 -28.08 -20.05
C THR A 620 1.82 -28.40 -18.64
N ILE A 621 2.48 -27.86 -17.63
CA ILE A 621 2.16 -28.05 -16.23
C ILE A 621 1.39 -26.82 -15.72
N PRO A 622 0.07 -26.91 -15.43
CA PRO A 622 -0.73 -25.80 -14.95
C PRO A 622 -0.50 -25.51 -13.46
N ASN A 623 -0.41 -26.56 -12.62
CA ASN A 623 -0.22 -26.51 -11.18
C ASN A 623 -1.18 -25.50 -10.48
N PHE A 624 -2.48 -25.62 -10.76
CA PHE A 624 -3.53 -24.79 -10.15
C PHE A 624 -4.08 -25.43 -8.87
N SER A 625 -4.28 -24.61 -7.81
CA SER A 625 -5.10 -25.00 -6.67
C SER A 625 -6.58 -25.12 -7.06
N ALA A 626 -7.40 -25.70 -6.20
CA ALA A 626 -8.84 -25.82 -6.45
C ALA A 626 -9.51 -24.43 -6.66
N LEU A 627 -9.08 -23.44 -5.88
CA LEU A 627 -9.56 -22.06 -6.02
C LEU A 627 -9.09 -21.43 -7.36
N GLU A 628 -7.83 -21.59 -7.71
CA GLU A 628 -7.30 -21.07 -8.98
C GLU A 628 -7.98 -21.73 -10.18
N THR A 629 -8.26 -23.03 -10.12
CA THR A 629 -9.05 -23.76 -11.12
C THR A 629 -10.42 -23.12 -11.31
N LYS A 630 -11.15 -22.85 -10.21
CA LYS A 630 -12.45 -22.19 -10.24
C LYS A 630 -12.38 -20.78 -10.86
N ILE A 631 -11.36 -19.99 -10.49
CA ILE A 631 -11.13 -18.64 -11.02
C ILE A 631 -10.90 -18.69 -12.53
N ILE A 632 -10.04 -19.56 -13.01
CA ILE A 632 -9.73 -19.74 -14.44
C ILE A 632 -10.99 -20.16 -15.22
N LEU A 633 -11.72 -21.16 -14.74
CA LEU A 633 -12.95 -21.65 -15.40
C LEU A 633 -14.02 -20.57 -15.54
N ASN A 634 -14.09 -19.65 -14.56
CA ASN A 634 -15.02 -18.51 -14.60
C ASN A 634 -14.52 -17.32 -15.43
N GLY A 635 -13.26 -17.35 -15.92
CA GLY A 635 -12.67 -16.24 -16.66
C GLY A 635 -12.17 -15.10 -15.79
N GLY A 636 -11.70 -15.43 -14.57
CA GLY A 636 -11.07 -14.50 -13.63
C GLY A 636 -11.80 -14.33 -12.30
N LYS A 637 -11.11 -13.71 -11.35
CA LYS A 637 -11.56 -13.56 -9.95
C LYS A 637 -12.86 -12.75 -9.84
N ILE A 638 -12.98 -11.65 -10.59
CA ILE A 638 -14.20 -10.80 -10.59
C ILE A 638 -15.43 -11.60 -11.02
N ASN A 639 -15.33 -12.35 -12.11
CA ASN A 639 -16.44 -13.17 -12.58
C ASN A 639 -16.80 -14.29 -11.59
N THR A 640 -15.80 -14.85 -10.91
CA THR A 640 -16.01 -15.88 -9.88
C THR A 640 -16.81 -15.30 -8.73
N ILE A 641 -16.41 -14.13 -8.23
CA ILE A 641 -17.09 -13.44 -7.13
C ILE A 641 -18.53 -13.10 -7.53
N LYS A 642 -18.73 -12.52 -8.73
CA LYS A 642 -20.07 -12.20 -9.25
C LYS A 642 -21.00 -13.42 -9.29
N LYS A 643 -20.47 -14.63 -9.57
CA LYS A 643 -21.28 -15.85 -9.59
C LYS A 643 -21.58 -16.42 -8.19
N GLU A 644 -20.76 -16.07 -7.19
CA GLU A 644 -20.92 -16.51 -5.81
C GLU A 644 -21.85 -15.60 -4.99
N MET A 645 -22.08 -14.39 -5.45
CA MET A 645 -23.02 -13.41 -4.89
C MET A 645 -24.44 -13.66 -5.40
#